data_e02e5f9b07fc95e40f6c5fad7914b20b
#
_entry.id   e02e5f9b07fc95e40f6c5fad7914b20b
#
_cell.length_a   1.000
_cell.length_b   1.000
_cell.length_c   1.000
_cell.angle_alpha   90.00
_cell.angle_beta   90.00
_cell.angle_gamma   90.00
#
_symmetry.space_group_name_H-M   'P 1'
#
loop_
_entity.id
_entity.type
_entity.pdbx_description
1 polymer ?
#
loop_
_entity_poly.entity_id
_entity_poly.type
_entity_poly.pdbx_seq_one_letter_code
_entity_poly.pdbx_strand_id
1 'polypeptide(L)'
;MPSSVTLVAGGMGQPVAIDAFQVINFTGTVEVTISGLPSGVTANPSTLSLTPGIAQNVVLTASLTATPGNATVTVKGTAGSTSHTVNIAVTISAPPPPEVSLTVSPTSLTLVAGTSGSKVSVLATAVNSFSGTVAIAITGLPSGVTASPATLSLTPGTAQNVTLTAASAAAVGSATVTLTGTSGTLSHSATVALTISAAPPPPEFSLTVSPTSLTLVAGTSGSQVSVLATAVNSFSGTVAVAITGLPSGVTASPATLSLTPGTAQNVTLTAASAAAPGSPTVTFTGTSGTLSHSATVALTISAASPPPEFSLTVSPTSLTLVAGTSGSKVSVLATAVNSFSGTVAIAITGLPSGVTASPATLTLTPGTAQSTTLTAASSAAASTSTVTFTGVSGNLSHSAPLALTVQATVSTTNAPDVTTYHYDLARDGLNAQETVLTLSNVNSTQFGKIGFDTVDGLVDAQPLYLANVTAGGKLRNVLYVATEHDSVYAFDADSGVQIWKTSVLGSGETTSDNRGCTQVTPEIGITSTPVIDRKLGADGALFTVGMSKDASGIYHQRLHALDIVTGAEIGGSPVEISASYPGTGDSTTNGNVIFEPGQYKERAALLLLNGNVYLGWSSHCDFRPYTGWVMAYDESSLQQAQVLNLTPNGSEGSVWMSGDGMAADSSGNLYFLDANGTFDTTLDTNGFPAHNDFGNAMIKLSTSGALAVADYFETYNTVTESDADEDLGSGGEVLLPDQMDAGGVVHHLVVGAGKDSNVYLADRDNMGGFSATGPIDSNIYQEVIGALSGEVFSTPAFFNGVLYYGAVGDALKALPLTNAMLATTPSSQSAATFAYPGTTPSVSANGTQNGIVWALESSMSASGVLHAYDAASLTHELYNSGQAANARDSFGNGNKYITPMVVNGKVYVGTQTGVAVFGLLSQ
;
A
#
# COMPACT_ATOMS: atom_id res chain seq x y z
N MET A 1 16.60 2.85 -37.21
CA MET A 1 17.56 1.79 -37.57
C MET A 1 18.75 1.85 -36.61
N PRO A 2 19.26 0.73 -36.05
CA PRO A 2 20.42 0.78 -35.16
C PRO A 2 21.68 1.22 -35.89
N SER A 3 22.55 1.96 -35.24
CA SER A 3 23.83 2.38 -35.77
C SER A 3 24.90 1.26 -35.77
N SER A 4 24.70 0.24 -34.96
CA SER A 4 25.58 -0.91 -34.84
C SER A 4 24.83 -2.20 -34.48
N VAL A 5 25.41 -3.35 -34.84
CA VAL A 5 24.94 -4.67 -34.43
C VAL A 5 26.15 -5.59 -34.19
N THR A 6 26.04 -6.42 -33.15
CA THR A 6 27.08 -7.44 -32.87
C THR A 6 26.54 -8.83 -33.18
N LEU A 7 27.31 -9.61 -33.93
CA LEU A 7 27.04 -11.00 -34.29
C LEU A 7 28.10 -11.90 -33.68
N VAL A 8 27.69 -13.05 -33.20
CA VAL A 8 28.63 -14.10 -32.81
C VAL A 8 28.73 -15.11 -33.97
N ALA A 9 29.94 -15.48 -34.36
CA ALA A 9 30.13 -16.48 -35.41
C ALA A 9 29.47 -17.80 -35.02
N GLY A 10 28.51 -18.28 -35.86
CA GLY A 10 27.68 -19.46 -35.57
C GLY A 10 26.54 -19.23 -34.54
N GLY A 11 26.35 -18.03 -34.06
CA GLY A 11 25.27 -17.66 -33.13
C GLY A 11 23.96 -17.36 -33.84
N MET A 12 22.91 -17.08 -33.01
CA MET A 12 21.60 -16.70 -33.55
C MET A 12 21.67 -15.36 -34.30
N GLY A 13 20.92 -15.26 -35.38
CA GLY A 13 20.84 -14.02 -36.16
C GLY A 13 20.24 -12.87 -35.37
N GLN A 14 20.70 -11.65 -35.62
CA GLN A 14 20.23 -10.45 -34.97
C GLN A 14 19.30 -9.65 -35.88
N PRO A 15 18.10 -9.31 -35.44
CA PRO A 15 17.17 -8.51 -36.21
C PRO A 15 17.59 -7.03 -36.23
N VAL A 16 17.51 -6.44 -37.39
CA VAL A 16 17.75 -5.03 -37.64
C VAL A 16 16.48 -4.44 -38.26
N ALA A 17 15.83 -3.58 -37.52
CA ALA A 17 14.66 -2.87 -38.03
C ALA A 17 15.09 -1.75 -38.99
N ILE A 18 14.55 -1.77 -40.19
CA ILE A 18 14.79 -0.77 -41.24
C ILE A 18 13.48 -0.03 -41.50
N ASP A 19 13.56 1.27 -41.45
CA ASP A 19 12.41 2.16 -41.64
C ASP A 19 12.77 3.29 -42.61
N ALA A 20 11.82 3.70 -43.41
CA ALA A 20 11.93 4.86 -44.28
C ALA A 20 10.96 5.93 -43.78
N PHE A 21 11.47 7.07 -43.35
CA PHE A 21 10.63 8.19 -42.91
C PHE A 21 10.16 9.00 -44.14
N GLN A 22 8.89 9.35 -44.10
CA GLN A 22 8.29 10.21 -45.10
C GLN A 22 8.76 11.65 -44.92
N VAL A 23 9.36 12.22 -45.99
CA VAL A 23 9.74 13.63 -46.03
C VAL A 23 8.98 14.27 -47.17
N ILE A 24 8.19 15.30 -46.86
CA ILE A 24 7.48 16.15 -47.83
C ILE A 24 6.68 15.34 -48.90
N ASN A 25 5.51 14.84 -48.54
CA ASN A 25 4.49 14.25 -49.44
C ASN A 25 4.95 13.05 -50.31
N PHE A 26 5.93 12.31 -49.88
CA PHE A 26 6.31 11.09 -50.58
C PHE A 26 5.36 9.93 -50.27
N THR A 27 4.71 9.33 -51.25
CA THR A 27 3.75 8.22 -51.08
C THR A 27 4.21 6.91 -51.76
N GLY A 28 5.40 6.89 -52.30
CA GLY A 28 5.95 5.73 -53.00
C GLY A 28 6.57 4.70 -52.06
N THR A 29 6.77 3.51 -52.58
CA THR A 29 7.58 2.49 -51.89
C THR A 29 9.08 2.81 -52.02
N VAL A 30 9.85 2.40 -51.05
CA VAL A 30 11.30 2.54 -51.02
C VAL A 30 11.91 1.13 -51.14
N GLU A 31 12.53 0.86 -52.25
CA GLU A 31 13.28 -0.39 -52.41
C GLU A 31 14.60 -0.29 -51.65
N VAL A 32 14.80 -1.19 -50.71
CA VAL A 32 16.01 -1.23 -49.91
C VAL A 32 16.89 -2.39 -50.30
N THR A 33 18.15 -2.10 -50.54
CA THR A 33 19.20 -3.10 -50.78
C THR A 33 20.24 -3.00 -49.66
N ILE A 34 20.73 -4.17 -49.28
CA ILE A 34 21.77 -4.30 -48.27
C ILE A 34 23.05 -4.77 -48.95
N SER A 35 24.11 -4.04 -48.75
CA SER A 35 25.40 -4.30 -49.37
C SER A 35 26.55 -4.13 -48.38
N GLY A 36 27.72 -4.61 -48.74
CA GLY A 36 28.89 -4.55 -47.89
C GLY A 36 28.87 -5.57 -46.74
N LEU A 37 28.05 -6.62 -46.84
CA LEU A 37 28.08 -7.71 -45.90
C LEU A 37 29.45 -8.38 -45.90
N PRO A 38 30.10 -8.55 -44.75
CA PRO A 38 31.38 -9.26 -44.70
C PRO A 38 31.21 -10.75 -45.01
N SER A 39 32.32 -11.39 -45.45
CA SER A 39 32.30 -12.81 -45.78
C SER A 39 31.76 -13.65 -44.62
N GLY A 40 30.82 -14.54 -44.95
CA GLY A 40 30.16 -15.38 -43.92
C GLY A 40 28.99 -14.71 -43.20
N VAL A 41 28.65 -13.48 -43.49
CA VAL A 41 27.44 -12.83 -42.97
C VAL A 41 26.38 -12.74 -44.05
N THR A 42 25.15 -13.06 -43.68
CA THR A 42 23.97 -13.02 -44.55
C THR A 42 22.91 -12.10 -43.98
N ALA A 43 22.16 -11.49 -44.85
CA ALA A 43 20.99 -10.69 -44.51
C ALA A 43 19.73 -11.38 -45.07
N ASN A 44 18.75 -11.59 -44.27
CA ASN A 44 17.49 -12.20 -44.67
C ASN A 44 16.28 -11.38 -44.14
N PRO A 45 15.46 -10.85 -45.07
CA PRO A 45 15.65 -10.80 -46.51
C PRO A 45 16.81 -9.88 -46.90
N SER A 46 17.41 -10.11 -48.07
CA SER A 46 18.54 -9.31 -48.62
C SER A 46 18.08 -8.00 -49.27
N THR A 47 16.82 -7.89 -49.56
CA THR A 47 16.16 -6.70 -50.12
C THR A 47 14.78 -6.56 -49.49
N LEU A 48 14.32 -5.35 -49.36
CA LEU A 48 13.01 -4.99 -48.80
C LEU A 48 12.33 -3.95 -49.69
N SER A 49 11.00 -3.97 -49.71
CA SER A 49 10.21 -2.87 -50.21
C SER A 49 9.45 -2.23 -49.02
N LEU A 50 9.85 -1.04 -48.62
CA LEU A 50 9.31 -0.37 -47.47
C LEU A 50 8.20 0.64 -47.88
N THR A 51 7.13 0.61 -47.12
CA THR A 51 6.19 1.73 -47.11
C THR A 51 6.68 2.71 -46.07
N PRO A 52 6.87 4.01 -46.33
CA PRO A 52 7.33 4.98 -45.37
C PRO A 52 6.49 4.96 -44.06
N GLY A 53 7.16 4.94 -42.92
CA GLY A 53 6.53 4.84 -41.60
C GLY A 53 6.26 3.40 -41.13
N ILE A 54 6.54 2.38 -41.94
CA ILE A 54 6.36 0.98 -41.51
C ILE A 54 7.73 0.29 -41.51
N ALA A 55 8.26 0.06 -40.32
CA ALA A 55 9.54 -0.64 -40.17
C ALA A 55 9.43 -2.13 -40.52
N GLN A 56 10.43 -2.65 -41.20
CA GLN A 56 10.61 -4.10 -41.45
C GLN A 56 11.95 -4.58 -40.91
N ASN A 57 11.98 -5.81 -40.46
CA ASN A 57 13.19 -6.41 -39.91
C ASN A 57 13.98 -7.20 -40.98
N VAL A 58 15.29 -7.01 -40.96
CA VAL A 58 16.25 -7.89 -41.61
C VAL A 58 17.06 -8.61 -40.54
N VAL A 59 17.20 -9.90 -40.64
CA VAL A 59 18.03 -10.67 -39.71
C VAL A 59 19.42 -10.82 -40.32
N LEU A 60 20.42 -10.28 -39.61
CA LEU A 60 21.82 -10.50 -39.96
C LEU A 60 22.33 -11.73 -39.21
N THR A 61 22.91 -12.68 -39.91
CA THR A 61 23.44 -13.92 -39.34
C THR A 61 24.89 -14.14 -39.78
N ALA A 62 25.75 -14.42 -38.82
CA ALA A 62 27.15 -14.78 -39.09
C ALA A 62 27.32 -16.30 -39.04
N SER A 63 27.84 -16.91 -40.12
CA SER A 63 28.18 -18.33 -40.15
C SER A 63 29.29 -18.65 -39.14
N LEU A 64 29.42 -19.91 -38.77
CA LEU A 64 30.48 -20.35 -37.84
C LEU A 64 31.90 -20.02 -38.37
N THR A 65 32.06 -19.90 -39.68
CA THR A 65 33.31 -19.57 -40.38
C THR A 65 33.46 -18.07 -40.67
N ALA A 66 32.54 -17.26 -40.22
CA ALA A 66 32.65 -15.80 -40.36
C ALA A 66 33.85 -15.27 -39.58
N THR A 67 34.71 -14.52 -40.22
CA THR A 67 35.91 -13.99 -39.59
C THR A 67 35.56 -12.89 -38.59
N PRO A 68 35.99 -13.01 -37.34
CA PRO A 68 35.77 -11.95 -36.34
C PRO A 68 36.42 -10.63 -36.81
N GLY A 69 35.73 -9.55 -36.59
CA GLY A 69 36.17 -8.21 -36.97
C GLY A 69 35.02 -7.22 -37.13
N ASN A 70 35.35 -6.02 -37.51
CA ASN A 70 34.39 -4.96 -37.75
C ASN A 70 34.21 -4.72 -39.25
N ALA A 71 32.99 -4.51 -39.66
CA ALA A 71 32.63 -4.17 -41.03
C ALA A 71 31.53 -3.12 -41.06
N THR A 72 31.41 -2.45 -42.17
CA THR A 72 30.30 -1.52 -42.37
C THR A 72 29.37 -2.08 -43.42
N VAL A 73 28.15 -2.29 -43.05
CA VAL A 73 27.06 -2.71 -43.94
C VAL A 73 26.28 -1.49 -44.38
N THR A 74 26.11 -1.35 -45.66
CA THR A 74 25.38 -0.20 -46.22
C THR A 74 23.96 -0.62 -46.59
N VAL A 75 23.01 0.09 -46.04
CA VAL A 75 21.58 -0.04 -46.36
C VAL A 75 21.21 1.13 -47.27
N LYS A 76 20.84 0.83 -48.51
CA LYS A 76 20.46 1.84 -49.50
C LYS A 76 18.99 1.72 -49.84
N GLY A 77 18.23 2.74 -49.48
CA GLY A 77 16.85 2.89 -49.93
C GLY A 77 16.79 3.68 -51.25
N THR A 78 16.00 3.22 -52.16
CA THR A 78 15.84 3.84 -53.49
C THR A 78 14.36 3.96 -53.82
N ALA A 79 13.97 5.11 -54.30
CA ALA A 79 12.61 5.36 -54.78
C ALA A 79 12.70 6.21 -56.05
N GLY A 80 12.49 5.59 -57.17
CA GLY A 80 12.71 6.24 -58.48
C GLY A 80 14.18 6.64 -58.67
N SER A 81 14.45 7.91 -58.92
CA SER A 81 15.80 8.45 -59.06
C SER A 81 16.47 8.88 -57.75
N THR A 82 15.74 8.85 -56.64
CA THR A 82 16.25 9.29 -55.33
C THR A 82 16.73 8.10 -54.55
N SER A 83 17.88 8.22 -53.94
CA SER A 83 18.37 7.18 -53.02
C SER A 83 19.06 7.80 -51.82
N HIS A 84 18.92 7.12 -50.68
CA HIS A 84 19.61 7.45 -49.46
C HIS A 84 20.29 6.21 -48.89
N THR A 85 21.40 6.41 -48.23
CA THR A 85 22.16 5.33 -47.65
C THR A 85 22.38 5.58 -46.18
N VAL A 86 22.31 4.50 -45.40
CA VAL A 86 22.67 4.51 -43.97
C VAL A 86 23.64 3.34 -43.74
N ASN A 87 24.64 3.58 -42.97
CA ASN A 87 25.62 2.58 -42.61
C ASN A 87 25.35 2.01 -41.21
N ILE A 88 25.53 0.69 -41.14
CA ILE A 88 25.47 -0.05 -39.86
C ILE A 88 26.86 -0.63 -39.59
N ALA A 89 27.41 -0.33 -38.43
CA ALA A 89 28.64 -0.99 -37.99
C ALA A 89 28.30 -2.42 -37.52
N VAL A 90 28.88 -3.42 -38.20
CA VAL A 90 28.69 -4.83 -37.81
C VAL A 90 29.98 -5.35 -37.18
N THR A 91 29.87 -5.81 -35.93
CA THR A 91 30.97 -6.45 -35.22
C THR A 91 30.74 -7.96 -35.19
N ILE A 92 31.66 -8.76 -35.64
CA ILE A 92 31.61 -10.23 -35.54
C ILE A 92 32.58 -10.66 -34.46
N SER A 93 32.09 -11.36 -33.48
CA SER A 93 32.89 -11.93 -32.39
C SER A 93 33.07 -13.45 -32.59
N ALA A 94 34.19 -13.93 -32.13
CA ALA A 94 34.47 -15.37 -32.18
C ALA A 94 33.54 -16.12 -31.19
N PRO A 95 33.21 -17.38 -31.49
CA PRO A 95 32.52 -18.22 -30.51
C PRO A 95 33.44 -18.48 -29.31
N PRO A 96 32.85 -18.60 -28.13
CA PRO A 96 33.63 -18.87 -26.92
C PRO A 96 34.31 -20.24 -26.99
N PRO A 97 35.53 -20.39 -26.39
CA PRO A 97 36.29 -21.64 -26.44
C PRO A 97 35.56 -22.77 -25.69
N PRO A 98 35.84 -24.02 -26.03
CA PRO A 98 35.33 -25.16 -25.26
C PRO A 98 35.76 -25.08 -23.79
N GLU A 99 34.87 -25.40 -22.89
CA GLU A 99 35.09 -25.30 -21.47
C GLU A 99 34.38 -26.47 -20.72
N VAL A 100 34.70 -26.69 -19.45
CA VAL A 100 34.07 -27.70 -18.64
C VAL A 100 33.67 -27.07 -17.31
N SER A 101 32.55 -27.44 -16.77
CA SER A 101 32.19 -27.08 -15.39
C SER A 101 32.17 -28.35 -14.53
N LEU A 102 32.51 -28.19 -13.26
CA LEU A 102 32.50 -29.28 -12.30
C LEU A 102 31.50 -28.97 -11.16
N THR A 103 30.68 -29.95 -10.82
CA THR A 103 29.72 -29.82 -9.74
C THR A 103 29.78 -31.05 -8.84
N VAL A 104 29.47 -30.87 -7.59
CA VAL A 104 29.37 -31.90 -6.58
C VAL A 104 28.03 -31.85 -5.85
N SER A 105 27.50 -32.98 -5.47
CA SER A 105 26.26 -33.06 -4.69
C SER A 105 26.33 -34.24 -3.70
N PRO A 106 26.07 -34.01 -2.41
CA PRO A 106 25.77 -32.70 -1.81
C PRO A 106 27.00 -31.79 -1.71
N THR A 107 26.79 -30.48 -1.57
CA THR A 107 27.86 -29.50 -1.34
C THR A 107 28.26 -29.37 0.13
N SER A 108 27.49 -30.04 1.00
CA SER A 108 27.82 -30.19 2.42
C SER A 108 27.52 -31.62 2.88
N LEU A 109 28.31 -32.13 3.79
CA LEU A 109 28.19 -33.50 4.28
C LEU A 109 28.61 -33.60 5.76
N THR A 110 27.81 -34.31 6.53
CA THR A 110 28.18 -34.63 7.90
C THR A 110 28.50 -36.11 8.02
N LEU A 111 29.66 -36.42 8.59
CA LEU A 111 30.12 -37.78 8.94
C LEU A 111 30.16 -37.91 10.46
N VAL A 112 29.63 -38.99 10.96
CA VAL A 112 29.81 -39.38 12.38
C VAL A 112 31.06 -40.24 12.50
N ALA A 113 31.97 -39.88 13.38
CA ALA A 113 33.21 -40.65 13.58
C ALA A 113 32.92 -42.12 13.92
N GLY A 114 33.55 -43.03 13.18
CA GLY A 114 33.37 -44.46 13.36
C GLY A 114 32.12 -45.09 12.68
N THR A 115 31.37 -44.38 11.90
CA THR A 115 30.22 -44.89 11.16
C THR A 115 30.54 -45.12 9.67
N SER A 116 29.64 -45.79 8.96
CA SER A 116 29.73 -45.99 7.52
C SER A 116 29.80 -44.68 6.75
N GLY A 117 30.64 -44.62 5.72
CA GLY A 117 30.85 -43.40 4.94
C GLY A 117 29.62 -42.95 4.11
N SER A 118 29.60 -41.69 3.72
CA SER A 118 28.58 -41.06 2.89
C SER A 118 29.09 -40.69 1.50
N LYS A 119 28.23 -40.75 0.52
CA LYS A 119 28.59 -40.55 -0.89
C LYS A 119 28.46 -39.07 -1.30
N VAL A 120 29.38 -38.64 -2.14
CA VAL A 120 29.38 -37.39 -2.88
C VAL A 120 29.40 -37.72 -4.36
N SER A 121 28.40 -37.27 -5.08
CA SER A 121 28.32 -37.38 -6.55
C SER A 121 29.08 -36.24 -7.19
N VAL A 122 29.90 -36.58 -8.19
CA VAL A 122 30.75 -35.62 -8.92
C VAL A 122 30.38 -35.68 -10.38
N LEU A 123 30.05 -34.53 -10.94
CA LEU A 123 29.62 -34.38 -12.31
C LEU A 123 30.43 -33.31 -13.04
N ALA A 124 31.01 -33.68 -14.15
CA ALA A 124 31.57 -32.74 -15.10
C ALA A 124 30.58 -32.49 -16.22
N THR A 125 30.35 -31.23 -16.56
CA THR A 125 29.41 -30.81 -17.60
C THR A 125 30.18 -30.08 -18.69
N ALA A 126 30.03 -30.55 -19.93
CA ALA A 126 30.64 -29.91 -21.09
C ALA A 126 29.99 -28.55 -21.37
N VAL A 127 30.81 -27.58 -21.65
CA VAL A 127 30.40 -26.21 -22.06
C VAL A 127 31.08 -25.92 -23.39
N ASN A 128 30.41 -25.24 -24.31
CA ASN A 128 30.93 -24.84 -25.59
C ASN A 128 31.53 -26.03 -26.41
N SER A 129 30.82 -27.18 -26.44
CA SER A 129 31.20 -28.37 -27.17
C SER A 129 32.49 -29.06 -26.65
N PHE A 130 32.78 -28.94 -25.38
CA PHE A 130 33.87 -29.71 -24.78
C PHE A 130 33.58 -31.22 -24.81
N SER A 131 34.60 -32.08 -25.19
CA SER A 131 34.43 -33.52 -25.30
C SER A 131 35.56 -34.37 -24.65
N GLY A 132 36.43 -33.71 -23.89
CA GLY A 132 37.52 -34.39 -23.17
C GLY A 132 37.07 -35.13 -21.92
N THR A 133 37.86 -36.10 -21.45
CA THR A 133 37.70 -36.69 -20.10
C THR A 133 38.29 -35.75 -19.04
N VAL A 134 37.70 -35.76 -17.83
CA VAL A 134 38.08 -34.89 -16.73
C VAL A 134 38.62 -35.76 -15.59
N ALA A 135 39.88 -35.62 -15.29
CA ALA A 135 40.51 -36.32 -14.19
C ALA A 135 40.25 -35.54 -12.90
N ILE A 136 39.74 -36.21 -11.87
CA ILE A 136 39.42 -35.62 -10.57
C ILE A 136 40.44 -35.97 -9.49
N ALA A 137 41.06 -34.97 -8.92
CA ALA A 137 41.86 -35.08 -7.73
C ALA A 137 41.05 -34.56 -6.52
N ILE A 138 41.17 -35.27 -5.40
CA ILE A 138 40.48 -34.91 -4.15
C ILE A 138 41.52 -34.48 -3.12
N THR A 139 41.37 -33.30 -2.59
CA THR A 139 42.27 -32.68 -1.61
C THR A 139 41.49 -32.09 -0.43
N GLY A 140 42.18 -31.70 0.63
CA GLY A 140 41.51 -31.09 1.79
C GLY A 140 40.83 -32.09 2.72
N LEU A 141 41.08 -33.40 2.58
CA LEU A 141 40.57 -34.38 3.50
C LEU A 141 41.27 -34.21 4.88
N PRO A 142 40.54 -34.04 5.97
CA PRO A 142 41.15 -33.93 7.29
C PRO A 142 41.67 -35.26 7.76
N SER A 143 42.57 -35.23 8.75
CA SER A 143 43.15 -36.45 9.34
C SER A 143 42.06 -37.40 9.81
N GLY A 144 42.18 -38.67 9.44
CA GLY A 144 41.22 -39.70 9.77
C GLY A 144 40.00 -39.79 8.83
N VAL A 145 39.93 -38.96 7.79
CA VAL A 145 38.91 -39.09 6.72
C VAL A 145 39.54 -39.63 5.45
N THR A 146 38.90 -40.61 4.84
CA THR A 146 39.31 -41.21 3.56
C THR A 146 38.26 -41.06 2.50
N ALA A 147 38.74 -40.97 1.26
CA ALA A 147 37.88 -40.93 0.08
C ALA A 147 38.05 -42.23 -0.73
N SER A 148 36.98 -42.85 -1.14
CA SER A 148 37.02 -44.06 -1.96
C SER A 148 36.03 -43.97 -3.12
N PRO A 149 36.46 -44.02 -4.38
CA PRO A 149 37.87 -44.01 -4.87
C PRO A 149 38.57 -42.67 -4.54
N ALA A 150 39.92 -42.70 -4.42
CA ALA A 150 40.71 -41.50 -4.10
C ALA A 150 40.88 -40.54 -5.33
N THR A 151 40.62 -41.04 -6.51
CA THR A 151 40.61 -40.28 -7.78
C THR A 151 39.54 -40.83 -8.71
N LEU A 152 39.05 -40.00 -9.59
CA LEU A 152 38.03 -40.34 -10.58
C LEU A 152 38.45 -39.85 -11.99
N SER A 153 37.91 -40.50 -13.01
CA SER A 153 37.94 -39.96 -14.36
C SER A 153 36.52 -39.86 -14.92
N LEU A 154 36.07 -38.65 -15.15
CA LEU A 154 34.70 -38.37 -15.57
C LEU A 154 34.60 -38.17 -17.07
N THR A 155 33.57 -38.77 -17.67
CA THR A 155 33.09 -38.35 -18.95
C THR A 155 32.01 -37.29 -18.71
N PRO A 156 32.09 -36.09 -19.36
CA PRO A 156 31.11 -35.07 -19.21
C PRO A 156 29.67 -35.56 -19.38
N GLY A 157 28.77 -35.19 -18.51
CA GLY A 157 27.39 -35.67 -18.49
C GLY A 157 27.15 -36.93 -17.63
N THR A 158 28.20 -37.62 -17.15
CA THR A 158 28.05 -38.84 -16.35
C THR A 158 28.62 -38.61 -14.96
N ALA A 159 27.75 -38.65 -13.95
CA ALA A 159 28.16 -38.49 -12.57
C ALA A 159 28.80 -39.79 -12.03
N GLN A 160 29.81 -39.65 -11.17
CA GLN A 160 30.37 -40.72 -10.39
C GLN A 160 30.39 -40.37 -8.92
N ASN A 161 30.40 -41.38 -8.04
CA ASN A 161 30.35 -41.20 -6.61
C ASN A 161 31.71 -41.42 -5.94
N VAL A 162 32.03 -40.62 -4.97
CA VAL A 162 33.09 -40.78 -3.99
C VAL A 162 32.45 -40.98 -2.63
N THR A 163 32.90 -42.02 -1.90
CA THR A 163 32.46 -42.23 -0.52
C THR A 163 33.52 -41.63 0.43
N LEU A 164 33.08 -40.72 1.28
CA LEU A 164 33.90 -40.14 2.35
C LEU A 164 33.58 -40.87 3.65
N THR A 165 34.62 -41.37 4.35
CA THR A 165 34.46 -42.12 5.60
C THR A 165 35.36 -41.52 6.69
N ALA A 166 34.80 -41.29 7.89
CA ALA A 166 35.54 -40.80 9.03
C ALA A 166 35.85 -41.98 9.99
N ALA A 167 37.10 -42.22 10.28
CA ALA A 167 37.50 -43.16 11.27
C ALA A 167 36.98 -42.80 12.68
N SER A 168 36.91 -43.74 13.60
CA SER A 168 36.45 -43.50 14.96
C SER A 168 37.29 -42.48 15.74
N ALA A 169 38.57 -42.35 15.37
CA ALA A 169 39.49 -41.36 15.93
C ALA A 169 39.60 -40.07 15.11
N ALA A 170 38.72 -39.88 14.10
CA ALA A 170 38.69 -38.63 13.32
C ALA A 170 38.31 -37.46 14.22
N ALA A 171 39.10 -36.39 14.18
CA ALA A 171 38.82 -35.18 14.97
C ALA A 171 37.51 -34.51 14.54
N VAL A 172 36.69 -34.18 15.53
CA VAL A 172 35.47 -33.41 15.32
C VAL A 172 35.83 -32.01 14.79
N GLY A 173 35.13 -31.58 13.77
CA GLY A 173 35.39 -30.26 13.18
C GLY A 173 34.85 -30.14 11.76
N SER A 174 35.11 -29.01 11.15
CA SER A 174 34.74 -28.72 9.80
C SER A 174 35.97 -28.61 8.89
N ALA A 175 35.86 -29.14 7.69
CA ALA A 175 36.88 -29.04 6.65
C ALA A 175 36.24 -28.80 5.32
N THR A 176 36.99 -28.24 4.39
CA THR A 176 36.54 -28.12 2.98
C THR A 176 37.32 -29.17 2.16
N VAL A 177 36.59 -30.10 1.60
CA VAL A 177 37.14 -31.07 0.63
C VAL A 177 36.99 -30.49 -0.74
N THR A 178 38.08 -30.39 -1.45
CA THR A 178 38.10 -29.81 -2.81
C THR A 178 38.33 -30.91 -3.85
N LEU A 179 37.42 -30.98 -4.80
CA LEU A 179 37.54 -31.87 -5.94
C LEU A 179 37.92 -31.01 -7.13
N THR A 180 39.10 -31.24 -7.66
CA THR A 180 39.63 -30.50 -8.79
C THR A 180 39.65 -31.38 -10.04
N GLY A 181 38.89 -30.98 -11.01
CA GLY A 181 38.83 -31.63 -12.31
C GLY A 181 39.76 -30.97 -13.33
N THR A 182 40.59 -31.76 -13.98
CA THR A 182 41.53 -31.27 -14.99
C THR A 182 41.35 -32.00 -16.28
N SER A 183 41.43 -31.25 -17.41
CA SER A 183 41.47 -31.83 -18.77
C SER A 183 42.30 -30.92 -19.64
N GLY A 184 43.51 -31.36 -19.96
CA GLY A 184 44.49 -30.52 -20.66
C GLY A 184 44.89 -29.30 -19.84
N THR A 185 44.66 -28.11 -20.37
CA THR A 185 44.87 -26.83 -19.65
C THR A 185 43.68 -26.35 -18.83
N LEU A 186 42.51 -26.99 -18.96
CA LEU A 186 41.31 -26.61 -18.20
C LEU A 186 41.36 -27.22 -16.82
N SER A 187 41.00 -26.40 -15.86
CA SER A 187 40.95 -26.82 -14.45
C SER A 187 39.83 -26.13 -13.72
N HIS A 188 38.93 -26.92 -13.15
CA HIS A 188 37.80 -26.44 -12.32
C HIS A 188 37.73 -27.18 -11.02
N SER A 189 37.32 -26.52 -9.98
CA SER A 189 37.18 -27.12 -8.66
C SER A 189 35.77 -26.92 -8.14
N ALA A 190 35.28 -27.93 -7.45
CA ALA A 190 34.07 -27.88 -6.65
C ALA A 190 34.37 -28.34 -5.21
N THR A 191 33.69 -27.79 -4.25
CA THR A 191 33.99 -28.05 -2.85
C THR A 191 32.82 -28.71 -2.13
N VAL A 192 33.14 -29.53 -1.13
CA VAL A 192 32.18 -30.11 -0.20
C VAL A 192 32.57 -29.64 1.20
N ALA A 193 31.66 -28.95 1.85
CA ALA A 193 31.82 -28.59 3.25
C ALA A 193 31.57 -29.85 4.10
N LEU A 194 32.61 -30.36 4.69
CA LEU A 194 32.59 -31.57 5.49
C LEU A 194 32.53 -31.22 6.98
N THR A 195 31.61 -31.81 7.69
CA THR A 195 31.53 -31.74 9.16
C THR A 195 31.70 -33.13 9.74
N ILE A 196 32.61 -33.28 10.70
CA ILE A 196 32.78 -34.53 11.45
C ILE A 196 32.17 -34.31 12.82
N SER A 197 31.22 -35.16 13.19
CA SER A 197 30.59 -35.16 14.50
C SER A 197 31.08 -36.34 15.34
N ALA A 198 31.03 -36.17 16.63
CA ALA A 198 31.43 -37.20 17.59
C ALA A 198 30.51 -38.43 17.54
N ALA A 199 31.03 -39.57 17.92
CA ALA A 199 30.25 -40.79 18.18
C ALA A 199 29.20 -40.53 19.28
N PRO A 200 28.03 -41.19 19.22
CA PRO A 200 27.01 -41.01 20.25
C PRO A 200 27.57 -41.31 21.66
N PRO A 201 27.27 -40.48 22.64
CA PRO A 201 27.66 -40.70 24.01
C PRO A 201 27.02 -41.99 24.60
N PRO A 202 27.55 -42.56 25.66
CA PRO A 202 27.06 -43.81 26.28
C PRO A 202 25.61 -43.65 26.77
N PRO A 203 24.88 -44.78 26.92
CA PRO A 203 23.54 -44.79 27.48
C PRO A 203 23.47 -44.13 28.85
N GLU A 204 22.52 -43.20 29.01
CA GLU A 204 22.34 -42.39 30.22
C GLU A 204 20.82 -42.11 30.40
N PHE A 205 20.39 -41.68 31.56
CA PHE A 205 19.05 -41.19 31.77
C PHE A 205 19.07 -39.79 32.41
N SER A 206 18.02 -39.03 32.21
CA SER A 206 17.74 -37.85 32.98
C SER A 206 16.47 -38.04 33.80
N LEU A 207 16.45 -37.41 34.97
CA LEU A 207 15.28 -37.37 35.83
C LEU A 207 14.68 -35.98 35.86
N THR A 208 13.40 -35.91 35.62
CA THR A 208 12.64 -34.62 35.66
C THR A 208 11.40 -34.77 36.52
N VAL A 209 11.03 -33.68 37.13
CA VAL A 209 9.79 -33.54 37.90
C VAL A 209 8.99 -32.36 37.36
N SER A 210 7.68 -32.54 37.35
CA SER A 210 6.76 -31.46 36.90
C SER A 210 5.52 -31.48 37.77
N PRO A 211 5.21 -30.33 38.33
CA PRO A 211 5.93 -29.04 38.29
C PRO A 211 7.21 -29.05 39.15
N THR A 212 8.15 -28.13 38.83
CA THR A 212 9.39 -27.94 39.63
C THR A 212 9.19 -27.08 40.87
N SER A 213 8.01 -26.45 40.97
CA SER A 213 7.56 -25.78 42.17
C SER A 213 6.11 -26.12 42.44
N LEU A 214 5.74 -26.24 43.72
CA LEU A 214 4.41 -26.66 44.12
C LEU A 214 4.00 -25.93 45.37
N THR A 215 2.80 -25.40 45.35
CA THR A 215 2.19 -24.81 46.55
C THR A 215 1.20 -25.79 47.15
N LEU A 216 1.35 -26.06 48.44
CA LEU A 216 0.39 -26.80 49.26
C LEU A 216 -0.24 -25.85 50.23
N VAL A 217 -1.56 -25.87 50.28
CA VAL A 217 -2.29 -25.15 51.34
C VAL A 217 -2.52 -26.11 52.48
N ALA A 218 -2.17 -25.72 53.70
CA ALA A 218 -2.33 -26.56 54.89
C ALA A 218 -3.79 -26.98 55.05
N GLY A 219 -4.03 -28.29 55.22
CA GLY A 219 -5.36 -28.86 55.43
C GLY A 219 -6.19 -29.10 54.17
N THR A 220 -5.65 -28.85 52.97
CA THR A 220 -6.35 -29.16 51.70
C THR A 220 -5.90 -30.51 51.10
N SER A 221 -6.60 -30.98 50.05
CA SER A 221 -6.22 -32.15 49.27
C SER A 221 -4.82 -31.96 48.67
N GLY A 222 -4.02 -33.04 48.69
CA GLY A 222 -2.66 -32.98 48.13
C GLY A 222 -2.58 -32.67 46.66
N SER A 223 -1.44 -32.19 46.21
CA SER A 223 -1.15 -31.87 44.80
C SER A 223 -0.13 -32.87 44.24
N GLN A 224 -0.27 -33.12 42.95
CA GLN A 224 0.54 -34.13 42.26
C GLN A 224 1.83 -33.56 41.68
N VAL A 225 2.90 -34.36 41.77
CA VAL A 225 4.17 -34.15 41.07
C VAL A 225 4.36 -35.34 40.14
N SER A 226 4.47 -35.08 38.89
CA SER A 226 4.79 -36.08 37.89
C SER A 226 6.33 -36.29 37.84
N VAL A 227 6.77 -37.48 37.92
CA VAL A 227 8.22 -37.85 37.91
C VAL A 227 8.47 -38.69 36.67
N LEU A 228 9.39 -38.24 35.84
CA LEU A 228 9.73 -38.86 34.58
C LEU A 228 11.21 -39.10 34.46
N ALA A 229 11.58 -40.37 34.21
CA ALA A 229 12.91 -40.73 33.74
C ALA A 229 12.92 -40.73 32.21
N THR A 230 13.82 -39.99 31.57
CA THR A 230 13.94 -39.96 30.11
C THR A 230 15.22 -40.65 29.71
N ALA A 231 15.11 -41.64 28.85
CA ALA A 231 16.26 -42.32 28.28
C ALA A 231 17.09 -41.34 27.41
N VAL A 232 18.38 -41.35 27.62
CA VAL A 232 19.37 -40.64 26.84
C VAL A 232 20.30 -41.68 26.24
N ASN A 233 20.70 -41.51 25.02
CA ASN A 233 21.62 -42.40 24.32
C ASN A 233 21.19 -43.89 24.36
N SER A 234 19.92 -44.20 24.14
CA SER A 234 19.33 -45.55 24.11
C SER A 234 19.37 -46.31 25.46
N PHE A 235 19.30 -45.59 26.55
CA PHE A 235 19.15 -46.19 27.87
C PHE A 235 17.83 -46.93 28.02
N SER A 236 17.82 -48.16 28.60
CA SER A 236 16.60 -48.99 28.71
C SER A 236 16.40 -49.61 30.13
N GLY A 237 17.22 -49.22 31.12
CA GLY A 237 17.10 -49.68 32.48
C GLY A 237 15.93 -49.09 33.25
N THR A 238 15.44 -49.77 34.30
CA THR A 238 14.45 -49.21 35.22
C THR A 238 15.15 -48.25 36.20
N VAL A 239 14.44 -47.19 36.60
CA VAL A 239 14.99 -46.16 37.53
C VAL A 239 14.19 -46.20 38.83
N ALA A 240 14.82 -46.58 39.93
CA ALA A 240 14.25 -46.50 41.26
C ALA A 240 14.34 -45.07 41.81
N VAL A 241 13.26 -44.49 42.29
CA VAL A 241 13.21 -43.12 42.81
C VAL A 241 12.91 -43.08 44.29
N ALA A 242 13.80 -42.43 45.04
CA ALA A 242 13.62 -42.11 46.46
C ALA A 242 13.24 -40.64 46.64
N ILE A 243 12.36 -40.30 47.56
CA ILE A 243 11.89 -38.98 47.86
C ILE A 243 12.42 -38.56 49.24
N THR A 244 13.12 -37.44 49.33
CA THR A 244 13.75 -36.91 50.54
C THR A 244 13.47 -35.41 50.69
N GLY A 245 13.73 -34.83 51.88
CA GLY A 245 13.53 -33.41 52.12
C GLY A 245 12.08 -33.04 52.43
N LEU A 246 11.19 -33.99 52.68
CA LEU A 246 9.82 -33.69 53.11
C LEU A 246 9.84 -33.03 54.51
N PRO A 247 9.26 -31.84 54.69
CA PRO A 247 9.19 -31.17 56.00
C PRO A 247 8.14 -31.85 56.89
N SER A 248 8.20 -31.56 58.17
CA SER A 248 7.24 -32.09 59.16
C SER A 248 5.80 -31.71 58.76
N GLY A 249 4.92 -32.67 58.78
CA GLY A 249 3.51 -32.50 58.38
C GLY A 249 3.25 -32.60 56.88
N VAL A 250 4.25 -32.86 56.05
CA VAL A 250 4.06 -33.14 54.60
C VAL A 250 4.36 -34.61 54.32
N THR A 251 3.49 -35.27 53.56
CA THR A 251 3.61 -36.68 53.17
C THR A 251 3.63 -36.81 51.67
N ALA A 252 4.31 -37.86 51.18
CA ALA A 252 4.33 -38.23 49.76
C ALA A 252 3.66 -39.60 49.59
N SER A 253 2.80 -39.74 48.60
CA SER A 253 2.14 -41.02 48.29
C SER A 253 2.10 -41.25 46.77
N PRO A 254 2.74 -42.30 46.25
CA PRO A 254 3.60 -43.27 46.96
C PRO A 254 4.91 -42.65 47.46
N ALA A 255 5.54 -43.26 48.49
CA ALA A 255 6.78 -42.75 49.08
C ALA A 255 8.04 -43.10 48.25
N THR A 256 7.94 -44.04 47.32
CA THR A 256 8.99 -44.44 46.37
C THR A 256 8.35 -44.79 45.02
N LEU A 257 9.11 -44.69 43.94
CA LEU A 257 8.68 -45.04 42.57
C LEU A 257 9.69 -46.00 41.90
N SER A 258 9.19 -46.74 40.91
CA SER A 258 10.02 -47.48 39.96
C SER A 258 9.60 -47.12 38.56
N LEU A 259 10.45 -46.31 37.87
CA LEU A 259 10.10 -45.74 36.57
C LEU A 259 10.65 -46.56 35.42
N THR A 260 9.84 -46.81 34.41
CA THR A 260 10.31 -47.20 33.08
C THR A 260 10.56 -45.91 32.28
N PRO A 261 11.74 -45.72 31.66
CA PRO A 261 12.05 -44.54 30.88
C PRO A 261 10.96 -44.22 29.83
N GLY A 262 10.54 -42.96 29.76
CA GLY A 262 9.46 -42.52 28.93
C GLY A 262 8.07 -42.59 29.54
N THR A 263 7.91 -43.22 30.72
CA THR A 263 6.60 -43.33 31.39
C THR A 263 6.66 -42.57 32.72
N ALA A 264 5.88 -41.53 32.82
CA ALA A 264 5.78 -40.73 34.04
C ALA A 264 4.91 -41.42 35.08
N GLN A 265 5.26 -41.25 36.36
CA GLN A 265 4.42 -41.63 37.49
C GLN A 265 4.18 -40.41 38.39
N ASN A 266 3.02 -40.37 39.02
CA ASN A 266 2.63 -39.29 39.88
C ASN A 266 2.83 -39.60 41.36
N VAL A 267 3.32 -38.60 42.11
CA VAL A 267 3.39 -38.58 43.58
C VAL A 267 2.49 -37.49 44.08
N THR A 268 1.60 -37.77 44.98
CA THR A 268 0.78 -36.75 45.63
C THR A 268 1.50 -36.28 46.89
N LEU A 269 1.80 -35.01 46.99
CA LEU A 269 2.30 -34.34 48.19
C LEU A 269 1.13 -33.68 48.92
N THR A 270 0.97 -33.99 50.21
CA THR A 270 -0.12 -33.45 51.01
C THR A 270 0.43 -32.79 52.28
N ALA A 271 -0.01 -31.59 52.58
CA ALA A 271 0.28 -30.83 53.79
C ALA A 271 -0.87 -30.99 54.79
N ALA A 272 -0.59 -31.55 55.93
CA ALA A 272 -1.56 -31.59 57.04
C ALA A 272 -1.99 -30.18 57.47
N SER A 273 -3.13 -30.08 58.11
CA SER A 273 -3.66 -28.75 58.57
C SER A 273 -2.71 -28.05 59.57
N ALA A 274 -1.86 -28.82 60.25
CA ALA A 274 -0.85 -28.29 61.21
C ALA A 274 0.54 -28.12 60.52
N ALA A 275 0.67 -28.31 59.24
CA ALA A 275 1.97 -28.09 58.54
C ALA A 275 2.34 -26.61 58.60
N ALA A 276 3.56 -26.34 59.06
CA ALA A 276 4.03 -24.96 59.19
C ALA A 276 4.28 -24.34 57.80
N PRO A 277 3.87 -23.06 57.56
CA PRO A 277 4.23 -22.35 56.36
C PRO A 277 5.75 -22.28 56.16
N GLY A 278 6.22 -22.49 54.95
CA GLY A 278 7.64 -22.47 54.65
C GLY A 278 7.90 -22.82 53.18
N SER A 279 9.19 -22.77 52.81
CA SER A 279 9.60 -23.02 51.41
C SER A 279 10.73 -24.11 51.36
N PRO A 280 10.45 -25.38 51.79
CA PRO A 280 11.40 -26.47 51.71
C PRO A 280 11.58 -26.97 50.27
N THR A 281 12.69 -27.66 50.03
CA THR A 281 12.94 -28.33 48.77
C THR A 281 12.82 -29.85 48.96
N VAL A 282 11.98 -30.47 48.15
CA VAL A 282 11.83 -31.93 48.08
C VAL A 282 12.68 -32.45 46.94
N THR A 283 13.48 -33.44 47.19
CA THR A 283 14.41 -34.03 46.25
C THR A 283 13.96 -35.45 45.85
N PHE A 284 13.87 -35.66 44.58
CA PHE A 284 13.62 -36.96 43.92
C PHE A 284 14.94 -37.46 43.37
N THR A 285 15.46 -38.59 43.89
CA THR A 285 16.71 -39.17 43.43
C THR A 285 16.42 -40.47 42.73
N GLY A 286 16.68 -40.54 41.43
CA GLY A 286 16.56 -41.75 40.61
C GLY A 286 17.90 -42.45 40.48
N THR A 287 17.90 -43.80 40.66
CA THR A 287 19.10 -44.63 40.52
C THR A 287 18.86 -45.83 39.62
N SER A 288 19.84 -46.17 38.77
CA SER A 288 19.84 -47.37 37.94
C SER A 288 21.28 -47.85 37.73
N GLY A 289 21.64 -48.97 38.42
CA GLY A 289 23.05 -49.45 38.48
C GLY A 289 23.96 -48.41 39.12
N THR A 290 24.96 -47.90 38.36
CA THR A 290 25.90 -46.88 38.83
C THR A 290 25.41 -45.43 38.47
N LEU A 291 24.36 -45.31 37.71
CA LEU A 291 23.82 -43.98 37.30
C LEU A 291 22.91 -43.45 38.40
N SER A 292 23.03 -42.16 38.69
CA SER A 292 22.21 -41.45 39.68
C SER A 292 21.95 -40.01 39.28
N HIS A 293 20.68 -39.62 39.20
CA HIS A 293 20.25 -38.27 38.91
C HIS A 293 19.19 -37.81 39.88
N SER A 294 19.19 -36.51 40.17
CA SER A 294 18.22 -35.93 41.09
C SER A 294 17.49 -34.75 40.43
N ALA A 295 16.21 -34.64 40.77
CA ALA A 295 15.38 -33.47 40.41
C ALA A 295 14.67 -32.96 41.65
N THR A 296 14.46 -31.69 41.74
CA THR A 296 13.91 -31.05 42.95
C THR A 296 12.61 -30.35 42.67
N VAL A 297 11.73 -30.32 43.66
CA VAL A 297 10.51 -29.51 43.68
C VAL A 297 10.63 -28.49 44.81
N ALA A 298 10.61 -27.24 44.46
CA ALA A 298 10.49 -26.18 45.46
C ALA A 298 9.06 -26.17 45.98
N LEU A 299 8.91 -26.55 47.24
CA LEU A 299 7.61 -26.64 47.88
C LEU A 299 7.33 -25.33 48.64
N THR A 300 6.18 -24.75 48.41
CA THR A 300 5.69 -23.65 49.21
C THR A 300 4.47 -24.13 50.02
N ILE A 301 4.57 -24.09 51.35
CA ILE A 301 3.45 -24.40 52.21
C ILE A 301 2.86 -23.10 52.64
N SER A 302 1.61 -22.86 52.29
CA SER A 302 0.86 -21.66 52.69
C SER A 302 -0.17 -21.98 53.78
N ALA A 303 -0.49 -21.00 54.55
CA ALA A 303 -1.54 -21.12 55.59
C ALA A 303 -2.90 -21.43 54.89
N ALA A 304 -3.85 -21.89 55.68
CA ALA A 304 -5.21 -22.17 55.23
C ALA A 304 -5.79 -20.97 54.42
N SER A 305 -6.51 -21.32 53.38
CA SER A 305 -7.08 -20.35 52.46
C SER A 305 -7.83 -19.22 53.18
N PRO A 306 -7.58 -17.97 52.86
CA PRO A 306 -8.41 -16.88 53.38
C PRO A 306 -9.89 -17.12 53.04
N PRO A 307 -10.79 -16.51 53.81
CA PRO A 307 -12.23 -16.71 53.59
C PRO A 307 -12.65 -16.37 52.15
N PRO A 308 -13.73 -17.02 51.66
CA PRO A 308 -14.25 -16.73 50.32
C PRO A 308 -14.54 -15.26 50.14
N GLU A 309 -14.12 -14.70 49.04
CA GLU A 309 -14.21 -13.26 48.70
C GLU A 309 -14.49 -13.10 47.20
N PHE A 310 -14.92 -11.95 46.75
CA PHE A 310 -15.03 -11.63 45.32
C PHE A 310 -14.40 -10.27 45.01
N SER A 311 -14.00 -10.09 43.76
CA SER A 311 -13.65 -8.79 43.19
C SER A 311 -14.66 -8.37 42.11
N LEU A 312 -14.83 -7.06 41.89
CA LEU A 312 -15.75 -6.52 40.91
C LEU A 312 -14.99 -5.67 39.88
N THR A 313 -15.24 -5.89 38.59
CA THR A 313 -14.69 -5.10 37.53
C THR A 313 -15.76 -4.65 36.55
N VAL A 314 -15.54 -3.48 35.91
CA VAL A 314 -16.37 -2.96 34.83
C VAL A 314 -15.51 -2.73 33.58
N SER A 315 -16.07 -2.95 32.42
CA SER A 315 -15.43 -2.71 31.15
C SER A 315 -16.44 -2.13 30.15
N PRO A 316 -16.09 -1.02 29.49
CA PRO A 316 -14.89 -0.19 29.67
C PRO A 316 -14.87 0.54 31.06
N THR A 317 -13.73 1.06 31.49
CA THR A 317 -13.57 1.87 32.70
C THR A 317 -13.90 3.34 32.48
N SER A 318 -14.01 3.77 31.23
CA SER A 318 -14.51 5.08 30.82
C SER A 318 -15.48 4.93 29.66
N LEU A 319 -16.47 5.78 29.57
CA LEU A 319 -17.51 5.74 28.55
C LEU A 319 -17.95 7.16 28.20
N THR A 320 -18.06 7.43 26.89
CA THR A 320 -18.68 8.66 26.39
C THR A 320 -20.05 8.32 25.78
N LEU A 321 -21.09 9.00 26.19
CA LEU A 321 -22.44 8.96 25.62
C LEU A 321 -22.76 10.29 24.96
N VAL A 322 -23.26 10.23 23.74
CA VAL A 322 -23.85 11.42 23.09
C VAL A 322 -25.35 11.44 23.41
N ALA A 323 -25.85 12.56 23.92
CA ALA A 323 -27.25 12.70 24.25
C ALA A 323 -28.17 12.43 23.05
N GLY A 324 -29.21 11.62 23.23
CA GLY A 324 -30.17 11.26 22.15
C GLY A 324 -29.72 10.11 21.22
N THR A 325 -28.52 9.57 21.42
CA THR A 325 -28.05 8.40 20.61
C THR A 325 -28.38 7.07 21.30
N SER A 326 -28.16 5.96 20.57
CA SER A 326 -28.29 4.62 21.15
C SER A 326 -27.31 4.43 22.31
N GLY A 327 -27.78 3.81 23.37
CA GLY A 327 -26.97 3.56 24.56
C GLY A 327 -25.79 2.61 24.28
N SER A 328 -24.76 2.75 25.12
CA SER A 328 -23.57 1.91 25.10
C SER A 328 -23.57 0.88 26.22
N LYS A 329 -23.04 -0.31 25.91
CA LYS A 329 -22.99 -1.43 26.86
C LYS A 329 -21.81 -1.26 27.83
N VAL A 330 -22.05 -1.55 29.08
CA VAL A 330 -21.04 -1.69 30.13
C VAL A 330 -21.11 -3.12 30.66
N SER A 331 -20.06 -3.86 30.54
CA SER A 331 -19.94 -5.24 31.08
C SER A 331 -19.46 -5.20 32.50
N VAL A 332 -20.13 -5.94 33.38
CA VAL A 332 -19.79 -6.07 34.77
C VAL A 332 -19.45 -7.52 35.09
N LEU A 333 -18.31 -7.74 35.72
CA LEU A 333 -17.85 -9.08 36.09
C LEU A 333 -17.48 -9.16 37.54
N ALA A 334 -18.09 -10.10 38.24
CA ALA A 334 -17.65 -10.54 39.55
C ALA A 334 -16.70 -11.72 39.41
N THR A 335 -15.49 -11.60 39.96
CA THR A 335 -14.50 -12.70 39.96
C THR A 335 -14.39 -13.31 41.33
N ALA A 336 -14.59 -14.60 41.45
CA ALA A 336 -14.47 -15.34 42.69
C ALA A 336 -13.02 -15.29 43.20
N VAL A 337 -12.86 -15.01 44.49
CA VAL A 337 -11.60 -15.07 45.20
C VAL A 337 -11.80 -16.07 46.34
N ASN A 338 -10.80 -16.88 46.66
CA ASN A 338 -10.84 -17.86 47.72
C ASN A 338 -12.08 -18.79 47.67
N SER A 339 -12.40 -19.31 46.48
CA SER A 339 -13.56 -20.24 46.29
C SER A 339 -14.92 -19.65 46.63
N PHE A 340 -15.07 -18.36 46.46
CA PHE A 340 -16.38 -17.72 46.58
C PHE A 340 -17.34 -18.25 45.50
N SER A 341 -18.54 -18.63 45.87
CA SER A 341 -19.56 -19.20 44.97
C SER A 341 -20.95 -18.53 45.11
N GLY A 342 -21.02 -17.46 45.89
CA GLY A 342 -22.26 -16.72 46.08
C GLY A 342 -22.64 -15.87 44.87
N THR A 343 -23.94 -15.60 44.67
CA THR A 343 -24.38 -14.61 43.69
C THR A 343 -24.11 -13.19 44.18
N VAL A 344 -23.78 -12.27 43.26
CA VAL A 344 -23.47 -10.88 43.56
C VAL A 344 -24.55 -9.96 42.97
N ALA A 345 -25.30 -9.29 43.81
CA ALA A 345 -26.31 -8.28 43.41
C ALA A 345 -25.60 -6.94 43.11
N ILE A 346 -25.81 -6.36 41.92
CA ILE A 346 -25.21 -5.10 41.49
C ILE A 346 -26.20 -3.96 41.55
N ALA A 347 -25.86 -2.90 42.31
CA ALA A 347 -26.53 -1.61 42.27
C ALA A 347 -25.68 -0.62 41.45
N ILE A 348 -26.32 0.23 40.65
CA ILE A 348 -25.69 1.25 39.81
C ILE A 348 -26.10 2.62 40.39
N THR A 349 -25.13 3.44 40.75
CA THR A 349 -25.34 4.77 41.32
C THR A 349 -24.47 5.81 40.63
N GLY A 350 -24.77 7.11 40.84
CA GLY A 350 -23.97 8.20 40.25
C GLY A 350 -24.32 8.51 38.78
N LEU A 351 -25.42 7.97 38.27
CA LEU A 351 -25.90 8.35 36.93
C LEU A 351 -26.32 9.83 36.92
N PRO A 352 -25.84 10.65 35.97
CA PRO A 352 -26.25 12.03 35.87
C PRO A 352 -27.70 12.15 35.40
N SER A 353 -28.33 13.31 35.62
CA SER A 353 -29.69 13.58 35.16
C SER A 353 -29.85 13.31 33.65
N GLY A 354 -30.90 12.59 33.27
CA GLY A 354 -31.15 12.22 31.87
C GLY A 354 -30.41 10.97 31.41
N VAL A 355 -29.54 10.34 32.22
CA VAL A 355 -28.91 9.05 31.87
C VAL A 355 -29.62 7.92 32.63
N THR A 356 -29.90 6.85 31.92
CA THR A 356 -30.54 5.63 32.42
C THR A 356 -29.69 4.39 32.19
N ALA A 357 -29.83 3.40 33.05
CA ALA A 357 -29.22 2.08 32.88
C ALA A 357 -30.32 1.02 32.63
N SER A 358 -30.15 0.17 31.66
CA SER A 358 -31.06 -0.92 31.36
C SER A 358 -30.33 -2.24 31.10
N PRO A 359 -30.50 -3.26 31.96
CA PRO A 359 -31.23 -3.24 33.23
C PRO A 359 -30.59 -2.34 34.30
N ALA A 360 -31.38 -1.77 35.20
CA ALA A 360 -30.92 -0.88 36.26
C ALA A 360 -30.18 -1.62 37.40
N THR A 361 -30.36 -2.92 37.52
CA THR A 361 -29.68 -3.82 38.47
C THR A 361 -29.28 -5.12 37.76
N LEU A 362 -28.19 -5.75 38.24
CA LEU A 362 -27.72 -7.03 37.70
C LEU A 362 -27.57 -8.02 38.88
N THR A 363 -27.65 -9.32 38.57
CA THR A 363 -27.29 -10.39 39.51
C THR A 363 -26.26 -11.27 38.84
N LEU A 364 -25.02 -11.20 39.32
CA LEU A 364 -23.90 -11.90 38.70
C LEU A 364 -23.64 -13.26 39.34
N THR A 365 -23.37 -14.26 38.52
CA THR A 365 -22.67 -15.47 38.98
C THR A 365 -21.20 -15.23 38.76
N PRO A 366 -20.32 -15.45 39.74
CA PRO A 366 -18.89 -15.24 39.58
C PRO A 366 -18.30 -15.96 38.36
N GLY A 367 -17.47 -15.26 37.60
CA GLY A 367 -16.91 -15.74 36.34
C GLY A 367 -17.80 -15.51 35.12
N THR A 368 -19.03 -15.05 35.28
CA THR A 368 -19.96 -14.77 34.17
C THR A 368 -20.27 -13.28 34.12
N ALA A 369 -19.82 -12.60 33.09
CA ALA A 369 -20.09 -11.19 32.89
C ALA A 369 -21.54 -10.97 32.45
N GLN A 370 -22.17 -9.91 32.97
CA GLN A 370 -23.46 -9.40 32.49
C GLN A 370 -23.29 -7.94 32.07
N SER A 371 -24.13 -7.49 31.16
CA SER A 371 -24.07 -6.13 30.66
C SER A 371 -25.31 -5.33 31.00
N THR A 372 -25.12 -4.03 31.30
CA THR A 372 -26.16 -3.02 31.28
C THR A 372 -25.88 -2.02 30.18
N THR A 373 -26.93 -1.47 29.56
CA THR A 373 -26.80 -0.40 28.56
C THR A 373 -27.06 0.93 29.22
N LEU A 374 -26.09 1.84 29.17
CA LEU A 374 -26.27 3.22 29.59
C LEU A 374 -26.74 4.07 28.43
N THR A 375 -27.81 4.81 28.58
CA THR A 375 -28.42 5.66 27.54
C THR A 375 -28.62 7.07 28.08
N ALA A 376 -28.14 8.06 27.30
CA ALA A 376 -28.39 9.48 27.60
C ALA A 376 -29.60 9.97 26.79
N ALA A 377 -30.62 10.49 27.42
CA ALA A 377 -31.76 11.11 26.74
C ALA A 377 -31.30 12.33 25.93
N SER A 378 -32.03 12.71 24.89
CA SER A 378 -31.72 13.89 24.06
C SER A 378 -31.68 15.21 24.86
N SER A 379 -32.33 15.24 26.01
CA SER A 379 -32.32 16.39 26.95
C SER A 379 -31.21 16.29 28.02
N ALA A 380 -30.35 15.26 27.97
CA ALA A 380 -29.29 15.13 28.96
C ALA A 380 -28.23 16.22 28.75
N ALA A 381 -27.91 16.95 29.81
CA ALA A 381 -26.89 17.99 29.74
C ALA A 381 -25.47 17.38 29.63
N ALA A 382 -24.57 18.03 28.89
CA ALA A 382 -23.17 17.69 28.88
C ALA A 382 -22.59 17.73 30.31
N SER A 383 -21.98 16.63 30.72
CA SER A 383 -21.45 16.47 32.07
C SER A 383 -20.43 15.32 32.13
N THR A 384 -19.56 15.40 33.14
CA THR A 384 -18.71 14.29 33.55
C THR A 384 -19.14 13.79 34.92
N SER A 385 -19.20 12.48 35.11
CA SER A 385 -19.59 11.88 36.38
C SER A 385 -18.89 10.55 36.60
N THR A 386 -18.78 10.10 37.84
CA THR A 386 -18.35 8.74 38.15
C THR A 386 -19.59 7.90 38.47
N VAL A 387 -19.87 6.94 37.60
CA VAL A 387 -20.91 5.92 37.83
C VAL A 387 -20.28 4.79 38.64
N THR A 388 -20.88 4.43 39.76
CA THR A 388 -20.35 3.39 40.65
C THR A 388 -21.23 2.13 40.58
N PHE A 389 -20.62 1.02 40.22
CA PHE A 389 -21.23 -0.30 40.30
C PHE A 389 -20.85 -0.93 41.66
N THR A 390 -21.83 -1.16 42.52
CA THR A 390 -21.60 -1.77 43.83
C THR A 390 -22.19 -3.16 43.87
N GLY A 391 -21.36 -4.15 44.05
CA GLY A 391 -21.72 -5.56 44.16
C GLY A 391 -21.82 -5.96 45.65
N VAL A 392 -22.90 -6.63 46.05
CA VAL A 392 -23.13 -7.12 47.39
C VAL A 392 -23.47 -8.60 47.36
N SER A 393 -22.85 -9.39 48.28
CA SER A 393 -23.18 -10.78 48.52
C SER A 393 -23.02 -11.10 50.02
N GLY A 394 -24.13 -11.26 50.74
CA GLY A 394 -24.10 -11.38 52.17
C GLY A 394 -23.48 -10.13 52.83
N ASN A 395 -22.41 -10.33 53.59
CA ASN A 395 -21.68 -9.22 54.25
C ASN A 395 -20.54 -8.64 53.40
N LEU A 396 -20.29 -9.20 52.20
CA LEU A 396 -19.24 -8.74 51.28
C LEU A 396 -19.78 -7.63 50.39
N SER A 397 -18.97 -6.60 50.19
CA SER A 397 -19.34 -5.47 49.33
C SER A 397 -18.10 -4.91 48.64
N HIS A 398 -18.13 -4.83 47.27
CA HIS A 398 -17.09 -4.24 46.44
C HIS A 398 -17.68 -3.28 45.44
N SER A 399 -16.90 -2.28 45.02
CA SER A 399 -17.35 -1.28 44.07
C SER A 399 -16.33 -1.14 42.94
N ALA A 400 -16.83 -0.91 41.72
CA ALA A 400 -16.04 -0.60 40.53
C ALA A 400 -16.54 0.71 39.90
N PRO A 401 -15.68 1.71 39.70
CA PRO A 401 -16.06 2.98 39.11
C PRO A 401 -15.99 2.92 37.57
N LEU A 402 -16.88 3.70 36.92
CA LEU A 402 -16.87 4.00 35.47
C LEU A 402 -16.85 5.52 35.33
N ALA A 403 -15.85 6.06 34.65
CA ALA A 403 -15.83 7.47 34.26
C ALA A 403 -16.81 7.67 33.09
N LEU A 404 -17.89 8.40 33.32
CA LEU A 404 -18.91 8.67 32.32
C LEU A 404 -18.85 10.13 31.89
N THR A 405 -18.71 10.33 30.54
CA THR A 405 -18.87 11.65 29.92
C THR A 405 -20.17 11.66 29.13
N VAL A 406 -21.02 12.61 29.33
CA VAL A 406 -22.19 12.89 28.49
C VAL A 406 -21.85 14.12 27.66
N GLN A 407 -21.87 13.94 26.32
CA GLN A 407 -21.76 15.04 25.36
C GLN A 407 -23.16 15.49 24.97
N ALA A 408 -23.36 16.78 24.78
CA ALA A 408 -24.60 17.28 24.18
C ALA A 408 -24.75 16.72 22.76
N THR A 409 -25.99 16.57 22.31
CA THR A 409 -26.25 16.33 20.89
C THR A 409 -25.53 17.41 20.09
N VAL A 410 -24.51 17.01 19.33
CA VAL A 410 -24.07 17.85 18.23
C VAL A 410 -25.28 17.97 17.31
N SER A 411 -25.75 19.21 17.09
CA SER A 411 -26.86 19.43 16.15
C SER A 411 -26.38 18.96 14.79
N THR A 412 -26.80 17.77 14.38
CA THR A 412 -26.44 17.17 13.08
C THR A 412 -27.05 17.95 11.92
N THR A 413 -27.78 19.03 12.21
CA THR A 413 -28.59 19.74 11.24
C THR A 413 -27.82 20.66 10.30
N ASN A 414 -26.50 20.89 10.47
CA ASN A 414 -25.76 21.89 9.70
C ASN A 414 -24.35 21.44 9.20
N ALA A 415 -23.96 20.18 9.39
CA ALA A 415 -22.70 19.73 8.76
C ALA A 415 -22.92 19.60 7.24
N PRO A 416 -22.06 20.19 6.38
CA PRO A 416 -22.17 20.02 4.95
C PRO A 416 -21.90 18.57 4.54
N ASP A 417 -22.48 18.13 3.44
CA ASP A 417 -22.07 16.92 2.75
C ASP A 417 -20.76 17.20 2.00
N VAL A 418 -19.88 16.21 1.92
CA VAL A 418 -18.71 16.18 1.04
C VAL A 418 -18.93 15.03 0.06
N THR A 419 -19.45 15.37 -1.12
CA THR A 419 -19.91 14.40 -2.12
C THR A 419 -18.96 14.22 -3.28
N THR A 420 -17.87 15.01 -3.32
CA THR A 420 -16.89 15.05 -4.40
C THR A 420 -15.51 15.46 -3.86
N TYR A 421 -14.49 15.24 -4.63
CA TYR A 421 -13.14 15.70 -4.34
C TYR A 421 -13.09 17.21 -4.14
N HIS A 422 -12.26 17.68 -3.19
CA HIS A 422 -12.03 19.09 -2.87
C HIS A 422 -13.31 19.90 -2.63
N TYR A 423 -14.35 19.24 -2.09
CA TYR A 423 -15.64 19.76 -1.60
C TYR A 423 -16.65 20.18 -2.65
N ASP A 424 -16.24 20.74 -3.80
CA ASP A 424 -17.17 21.28 -4.79
C ASP A 424 -16.71 21.05 -6.25
N LEU A 425 -17.47 21.59 -7.20
CA LEU A 425 -17.15 21.47 -8.62
C LEU A 425 -16.04 22.42 -9.09
N ALA A 426 -15.74 23.45 -8.33
CA ALA A 426 -14.64 24.37 -8.62
C ALA A 426 -13.29 23.84 -8.16
N ARG A 427 -13.28 22.82 -7.31
CA ARG A 427 -12.10 22.19 -6.70
C ARG A 427 -11.32 23.15 -5.79
N ASP A 428 -12.02 24.09 -5.13
CA ASP A 428 -11.37 25.16 -4.35
C ASP A 428 -10.74 24.71 -3.02
N GLY A 429 -10.99 23.46 -2.59
CA GLY A 429 -10.40 22.90 -1.39
C GLY A 429 -10.94 23.49 -0.09
N LEU A 430 -12.05 24.17 -0.12
CA LEU A 430 -12.59 24.93 0.99
C LEU A 430 -13.85 24.32 1.59
N ASN A 431 -13.82 24.00 2.86
CA ASN A 431 -15.03 23.87 3.69
C ASN A 431 -15.29 25.18 4.44
N ALA A 432 -16.12 26.06 3.88
CA ALA A 432 -16.51 27.33 4.51
C ALA A 432 -17.57 27.18 5.62
N GLN A 433 -18.01 25.96 5.95
CA GLN A 433 -19.07 25.70 6.93
C GLN A 433 -18.54 25.02 8.19
N GLU A 434 -17.21 25.00 8.39
CA GLU A 434 -16.59 24.43 9.60
C GLU A 434 -16.72 25.39 10.78
N THR A 435 -17.48 24.99 11.78
CA THR A 435 -17.79 25.84 12.94
C THR A 435 -17.18 25.34 14.25
N VAL A 436 -16.62 24.11 14.24
CA VAL A 436 -16.09 23.45 15.43
C VAL A 436 -14.60 23.70 15.59
N LEU A 437 -13.82 23.52 14.51
CA LEU A 437 -12.38 23.76 14.50
C LEU A 437 -12.09 25.23 14.29
N THR A 438 -11.27 25.79 15.19
CA THR A 438 -10.93 27.21 15.21
C THR A 438 -9.44 27.41 15.46
N LEU A 439 -8.92 28.60 15.17
CA LEU A 439 -7.52 28.98 15.45
C LEU A 439 -7.14 28.80 16.93
N SER A 440 -8.12 28.85 17.85
CA SER A 440 -7.85 28.74 19.30
C SER A 440 -7.85 27.32 19.82
N ASN A 441 -8.56 26.37 19.17
CA ASN A 441 -8.70 25.01 19.69
C ASN A 441 -7.93 23.96 18.88
N VAL A 442 -7.43 24.30 17.69
CA VAL A 442 -6.51 23.44 16.92
C VAL A 442 -5.10 23.67 17.44
N ASN A 443 -4.72 22.88 18.45
CA ASN A 443 -3.38 22.89 19.06
C ASN A 443 -3.10 21.53 19.72
N SER A 444 -1.85 21.20 20.00
CA SER A 444 -1.42 19.86 20.49
C SER A 444 -2.02 19.44 21.85
N THR A 445 -2.66 20.34 22.59
CA THR A 445 -3.31 20.03 23.87
C THR A 445 -4.81 19.74 23.76
N GLN A 446 -5.47 20.32 22.76
CA GLN A 446 -6.92 20.26 22.59
C GLN A 446 -7.33 19.48 21.33
N PHE A 447 -6.43 19.30 20.37
CA PHE A 447 -6.66 18.62 19.11
C PHE A 447 -5.66 17.47 18.91
N GLY A 448 -6.06 16.42 18.24
CA GLY A 448 -5.22 15.27 17.95
C GLY A 448 -5.99 14.10 17.36
N LYS A 449 -5.32 12.96 17.20
CA LYS A 449 -5.95 11.74 16.69
C LYS A 449 -6.96 11.18 17.69
N ILE A 450 -8.20 11.03 17.26
CA ILE A 450 -9.32 10.52 18.07
C ILE A 450 -9.80 9.15 17.63
N GLY A 451 -9.41 8.70 16.43
CA GLY A 451 -9.84 7.42 15.88
C GLY A 451 -8.95 6.94 14.72
N PHE A 452 -9.23 5.70 14.29
CA PHE A 452 -8.65 5.11 13.10
C PHE A 452 -9.61 4.06 12.53
N ASP A 453 -10.12 4.30 11.34
CA ASP A 453 -11.06 3.41 10.67
C ASP A 453 -10.26 2.47 9.75
N THR A 454 -10.10 1.21 10.18
CA THR A 454 -9.27 0.22 9.47
C THR A 454 -9.97 -0.32 8.23
N VAL A 455 -9.23 -0.42 7.13
CA VAL A 455 -9.66 -1.00 5.85
C VAL A 455 -8.65 -2.03 5.32
N ASP A 456 -8.95 -2.67 4.21
CA ASP A 456 -8.17 -3.78 3.65
C ASP A 456 -7.13 -3.41 2.59
N GLY A 457 -7.01 -2.15 2.23
CA GLY A 457 -6.07 -1.67 1.20
C GLY A 457 -5.62 -0.23 1.43
N LEU A 458 -4.78 0.28 0.54
CA LEU A 458 -4.38 1.68 0.55
C LEU A 458 -5.60 2.57 0.29
N VAL A 459 -5.64 3.72 0.96
CA VAL A 459 -6.67 4.74 0.76
C VAL A 459 -6.03 5.89 -0.01
N ASP A 460 -6.07 5.82 -1.34
CA ASP A 460 -5.58 6.87 -2.25
C ASP A 460 -6.67 7.90 -2.56
N ALA A 461 -7.92 7.43 -2.63
CA ALA A 461 -9.10 8.26 -2.79
C ALA A 461 -9.35 9.17 -1.58
N GLN A 462 -9.75 10.42 -1.80
CA GLN A 462 -10.25 11.26 -0.71
C GLN A 462 -11.52 10.62 -0.11
N PRO A 463 -11.62 10.41 1.21
CA PRO A 463 -12.86 9.99 1.83
C PRO A 463 -13.99 10.99 1.57
N LEU A 464 -15.23 10.49 1.47
CA LEU A 464 -16.43 11.32 1.31
C LEU A 464 -17.29 11.27 2.56
N TYR A 465 -18.11 12.29 2.77
CA TYR A 465 -18.90 12.42 4.00
C TYR A 465 -20.33 12.85 3.69
N LEU A 466 -21.29 12.16 4.28
CA LEU A 466 -22.69 12.60 4.26
C LEU A 466 -23.22 12.79 5.69
N ALA A 467 -23.83 13.95 5.91
CA ALA A 467 -24.55 14.21 7.14
C ALA A 467 -25.95 13.60 7.09
N ASN A 468 -26.48 13.18 8.23
CA ASN A 468 -27.88 12.80 8.40
C ASN A 468 -28.39 11.71 7.43
N VAL A 469 -27.62 10.64 7.22
CA VAL A 469 -28.04 9.47 6.46
C VAL A 469 -28.80 8.50 7.38
N THR A 470 -29.95 7.99 6.93
CA THR A 470 -30.67 6.94 7.66
C THR A 470 -30.13 5.57 7.26
N ALA A 471 -29.16 5.06 8.01
CA ALA A 471 -28.53 3.77 7.77
C ALA A 471 -28.79 2.81 8.93
N GLY A 472 -29.25 1.57 8.62
CA GLY A 472 -29.62 0.58 9.63
C GLY A 472 -30.73 1.05 10.58
N GLY A 473 -31.68 1.86 10.07
CA GLY A 473 -32.79 2.41 10.83
C GLY A 473 -32.40 3.52 11.83
N LYS A 474 -31.19 4.09 11.73
CA LYS A 474 -30.70 5.20 12.58
C LYS A 474 -30.17 6.33 11.73
N LEU A 475 -30.40 7.56 12.18
CA LEU A 475 -29.79 8.74 11.58
C LEU A 475 -28.33 8.80 11.99
N ARG A 476 -27.42 8.93 11.03
CA ARG A 476 -25.97 8.90 11.23
C ARG A 476 -25.28 9.89 10.30
N ASN A 477 -24.11 10.33 10.71
CA ASN A 477 -23.13 10.90 9.79
C ASN A 477 -22.29 9.73 9.24
N VAL A 478 -22.09 9.68 7.93
CA VAL A 478 -21.44 8.52 7.28
C VAL A 478 -20.19 8.96 6.54
N LEU A 479 -19.09 8.27 6.82
CA LEU A 479 -17.84 8.38 6.08
C LEU A 479 -17.75 7.23 5.08
N TYR A 480 -17.52 7.55 3.81
CA TYR A 480 -17.30 6.58 2.74
C TYR A 480 -15.83 6.54 2.38
N VAL A 481 -15.27 5.34 2.26
CA VAL A 481 -13.85 5.11 2.01
C VAL A 481 -13.70 4.05 0.93
N ALA A 482 -12.98 4.39 -0.14
CA ALA A 482 -12.62 3.45 -1.19
C ALA A 482 -11.15 3.05 -1.06
N THR A 483 -10.80 1.83 -1.48
CA THR A 483 -9.46 1.27 -1.31
C THR A 483 -8.91 0.68 -2.59
N GLU A 484 -7.59 0.62 -2.68
CA GLU A 484 -6.89 -0.11 -3.75
C GLU A 484 -7.13 -1.64 -3.70
N HIS A 485 -7.84 -2.13 -2.68
CA HIS A 485 -8.29 -3.53 -2.62
C HIS A 485 -9.70 -3.74 -3.24
N ASP A 486 -10.14 -2.83 -4.12
CA ASP A 486 -11.47 -2.86 -4.73
C ASP A 486 -12.60 -2.99 -3.69
N SER A 487 -12.46 -2.31 -2.57
CA SER A 487 -13.45 -2.29 -1.50
C SER A 487 -13.94 -0.87 -1.25
N VAL A 488 -15.25 -0.75 -1.04
CA VAL A 488 -15.88 0.48 -0.54
C VAL A 488 -16.46 0.21 0.83
N TYR A 489 -16.16 1.10 1.75
CA TYR A 489 -16.64 1.05 3.13
C TYR A 489 -17.56 2.22 3.45
N ALA A 490 -18.52 2.01 4.31
CA ALA A 490 -19.23 3.07 5.01
C ALA A 490 -19.02 2.90 6.51
N PHE A 491 -18.56 3.95 7.15
CA PHE A 491 -18.39 4.03 8.60
C PHE A 491 -19.37 5.05 9.19
N ASP A 492 -19.86 4.79 10.38
CA ASP A 492 -20.48 5.81 11.21
C ASP A 492 -19.38 6.83 11.59
N ALA A 493 -19.41 8.00 11.01
CA ALA A 493 -18.36 9.02 11.13
C ALA A 493 -18.16 9.54 12.56
N ASP A 494 -19.12 9.31 13.47
CA ASP A 494 -19.03 9.75 14.87
C ASP A 494 -18.42 8.69 15.77
N SER A 495 -18.61 7.40 15.46
CA SER A 495 -18.14 6.29 16.29
C SER A 495 -17.04 5.42 15.66
N GLY A 496 -16.74 5.58 14.37
CA GLY A 496 -15.83 4.71 13.63
C GLY A 496 -16.36 3.29 13.38
N VAL A 497 -17.65 3.04 13.68
CA VAL A 497 -18.22 1.69 13.48
C VAL A 497 -18.56 1.48 12.01
N GLN A 498 -18.01 0.41 11.42
CA GLN A 498 -18.35 0.01 10.06
C GLN A 498 -19.86 -0.29 9.94
N ILE A 499 -20.53 0.36 9.00
CA ILE A 499 -21.93 0.14 8.67
C ILE A 499 -22.05 -0.97 7.63
N TRP A 500 -21.32 -0.84 6.54
CA TRP A 500 -21.20 -1.85 5.49
C TRP A 500 -19.83 -1.82 4.82
N LYS A 501 -19.52 -2.90 4.13
CA LYS A 501 -18.38 -3.05 3.23
C LYS A 501 -18.86 -3.77 1.98
N THR A 502 -18.47 -3.29 0.81
CA THR A 502 -18.73 -3.94 -0.48
C THR A 502 -17.41 -4.10 -1.22
N SER A 503 -17.14 -5.29 -1.75
CA SER A 503 -16.09 -5.50 -2.74
C SER A 503 -16.70 -5.32 -4.12
N VAL A 504 -16.03 -4.54 -4.97
CA VAL A 504 -16.43 -4.31 -6.36
C VAL A 504 -15.78 -5.30 -7.34
N LEU A 505 -15.00 -6.26 -6.83
CA LEU A 505 -14.41 -7.33 -7.63
C LEU A 505 -15.47 -8.24 -8.26
N GLY A 506 -15.29 -8.58 -9.52
CA GLY A 506 -16.07 -9.62 -10.19
C GLY A 506 -15.78 -11.01 -9.60
N SER A 507 -16.69 -11.94 -9.84
CA SER A 507 -16.55 -13.30 -9.29
C SER A 507 -15.31 -14.02 -9.83
N GLY A 508 -14.37 -14.35 -8.95
CA GLY A 508 -13.10 -15.03 -9.28
C GLY A 508 -12.00 -14.12 -9.78
N GLU A 509 -12.19 -12.81 -9.70
CA GLU A 509 -11.18 -11.80 -10.00
C GLU A 509 -10.37 -11.43 -8.77
N THR A 510 -9.24 -10.82 -9.00
CA THR A 510 -8.38 -10.16 -8.02
C THR A 510 -8.24 -8.69 -8.40
N THR A 511 -7.76 -7.86 -7.50
CA THR A 511 -7.26 -6.53 -7.83
C THR A 511 -6.22 -6.61 -8.93
N SER A 512 -6.02 -5.54 -9.68
CA SER A 512 -4.95 -5.46 -10.66
C SER A 512 -3.57 -5.49 -9.98
N ASP A 513 -2.59 -6.08 -10.62
CA ASP A 513 -1.19 -5.83 -10.27
C ASP A 513 -0.78 -4.38 -10.61
N ASN A 514 0.38 -3.94 -10.11
CA ASN A 514 0.86 -2.57 -10.33
C ASN A 514 1.34 -2.29 -11.78
N ARG A 515 1.11 -3.16 -12.72
CA ARG A 515 1.44 -3.04 -14.14
C ARG A 515 2.92 -2.67 -14.42
N GLY A 516 3.82 -2.97 -13.47
CA GLY A 516 5.22 -2.58 -13.55
C GLY A 516 5.50 -1.11 -13.17
N CYS A 517 4.46 -0.36 -12.82
CA CYS A 517 4.55 1.01 -12.33
C CYS A 517 4.38 1.02 -10.81
N THR A 518 5.35 1.57 -10.08
CA THR A 518 5.35 1.57 -8.61
C THR A 518 4.65 2.78 -7.99
N GLN A 519 3.89 3.54 -8.77
CA GLN A 519 3.17 4.71 -8.26
C GLN A 519 2.03 4.31 -7.32
N VAL A 520 1.32 3.23 -7.64
CA VAL A 520 0.35 2.55 -6.76
C VAL A 520 0.81 1.10 -6.61
N THR A 521 1.04 0.65 -5.40
CA THR A 521 1.61 -0.68 -5.11
C THR A 521 1.24 -1.14 -3.69
N PRO A 522 0.98 -2.45 -3.43
CA PRO A 522 1.28 -3.61 -4.28
C PRO A 522 0.22 -3.92 -5.34
N GLU A 523 -0.95 -3.34 -5.27
CA GLU A 523 -2.12 -3.62 -6.08
C GLU A 523 -2.79 -2.32 -6.54
N ILE A 524 -3.60 -2.38 -7.59
CA ILE A 524 -4.45 -1.30 -8.08
C ILE A 524 -5.89 -1.80 -8.05
N GLY A 525 -6.75 -1.03 -7.44
CA GLY A 525 -8.20 -1.25 -7.37
C GLY A 525 -8.96 0.04 -7.61
N ILE A 526 -9.54 0.66 -6.56
CA ILE A 526 -10.20 1.97 -6.64
C ILE A 526 -9.17 3.04 -6.25
N THR A 527 -8.58 3.69 -7.25
CA THR A 527 -7.57 4.74 -7.04
C THR A 527 -8.20 6.13 -6.96
N SER A 528 -9.21 6.40 -7.78
CA SER A 528 -9.86 7.70 -7.86
C SER A 528 -10.81 7.97 -6.70
N THR A 529 -10.99 9.26 -6.38
CA THR A 529 -12.03 9.67 -5.44
C THR A 529 -13.42 9.45 -6.07
N PRO A 530 -14.31 8.69 -5.41
CA PRO A 530 -15.69 8.51 -5.83
C PRO A 530 -16.49 9.82 -5.87
N VAL A 531 -17.70 9.77 -6.42
CA VAL A 531 -18.65 10.88 -6.34
C VAL A 531 -20.01 10.35 -5.86
N ILE A 532 -20.75 11.18 -5.12
CA ILE A 532 -22.05 10.81 -4.59
C ILE A 532 -23.16 11.71 -5.16
N ASP A 533 -24.20 11.09 -5.72
CA ASP A 533 -25.51 11.75 -5.85
C ASP A 533 -26.44 11.28 -4.73
N ARG A 534 -26.70 12.18 -3.80
CA ARG A 534 -27.61 11.93 -2.67
C ARG A 534 -29.09 11.79 -3.09
N LYS A 535 -29.42 12.16 -4.32
CA LYS A 535 -30.83 12.24 -4.80
C LYS A 535 -31.18 11.11 -5.76
N LEU A 536 -30.22 10.35 -6.25
CA LEU A 536 -30.49 9.27 -7.19
C LEU A 536 -31.14 8.09 -6.48
N GLY A 537 -32.23 7.57 -7.03
CA GLY A 537 -32.93 6.42 -6.48
C GLY A 537 -33.68 6.71 -5.17
N ALA A 538 -33.77 5.74 -4.29
CA ALA A 538 -34.45 5.85 -3.01
C ALA A 538 -33.57 6.46 -1.92
N ASP A 539 -32.29 6.10 -1.90
CA ASP A 539 -31.35 6.40 -0.81
C ASP A 539 -30.14 7.24 -1.25
N GLY A 540 -29.87 7.35 -2.54
CA GLY A 540 -28.70 7.98 -3.13
C GLY A 540 -27.71 6.95 -3.67
N ALA A 541 -26.78 7.39 -4.52
CA ALA A 541 -25.75 6.54 -5.15
C ALA A 541 -24.34 7.08 -4.93
N LEU A 542 -23.39 6.18 -4.70
CA LEU A 542 -21.96 6.42 -4.76
C LEU A 542 -21.43 5.77 -6.04
N PHE A 543 -20.79 6.56 -6.89
CA PHE A 543 -20.15 6.09 -8.12
C PHE A 543 -18.65 5.93 -7.92
N THR A 544 -18.10 4.82 -8.40
CA THR A 544 -16.67 4.52 -8.31
C THR A 544 -16.22 3.63 -9.47
N VAL A 545 -14.95 3.66 -9.81
CA VAL A 545 -14.34 2.77 -10.81
C VAL A 545 -13.38 1.82 -10.12
N GLY A 546 -13.60 0.51 -10.29
CA GLY A 546 -12.68 -0.52 -9.83
C GLY A 546 -11.84 -1.07 -10.98
N MET A 547 -10.58 -1.40 -10.71
CA MET A 547 -9.67 -2.06 -11.66
C MET A 547 -9.31 -3.46 -11.18
N SER A 548 -9.73 -4.48 -11.92
CA SER A 548 -9.51 -5.88 -11.56
C SER A 548 -8.83 -6.69 -12.66
N LYS A 549 -8.48 -7.91 -12.32
CA LYS A 549 -7.85 -8.88 -13.23
C LYS A 549 -8.48 -10.25 -13.04
N ASP A 550 -8.92 -10.87 -14.13
CA ASP A 550 -9.47 -12.21 -14.10
C ASP A 550 -8.39 -13.31 -14.05
N ALA A 551 -8.82 -14.56 -13.85
CA ALA A 551 -7.95 -15.72 -13.80
C ALA A 551 -7.21 -16.02 -15.12
N SER A 552 -7.66 -15.45 -16.24
CA SER A 552 -7.01 -15.53 -17.54
C SER A 552 -5.97 -14.45 -17.76
N GLY A 553 -5.88 -13.50 -16.83
CA GLY A 553 -4.97 -12.37 -16.90
C GLY A 553 -5.52 -11.18 -17.68
N ILE A 554 -6.82 -11.16 -17.97
CA ILE A 554 -7.50 -10.03 -18.62
C ILE A 554 -7.83 -8.99 -17.56
N TYR A 555 -7.55 -7.73 -17.87
CA TYR A 555 -7.85 -6.59 -17.02
C TYR A 555 -9.24 -6.05 -17.33
N HIS A 556 -9.91 -5.63 -16.28
CA HIS A 556 -11.23 -5.02 -16.33
C HIS A 556 -11.21 -3.67 -15.62
N GLN A 557 -11.96 -2.73 -16.14
CA GLN A 557 -12.32 -1.53 -15.43
C GLN A 557 -13.83 -1.37 -15.50
N ARG A 558 -14.48 -1.17 -14.37
CA ARG A 558 -15.93 -1.08 -14.29
C ARG A 558 -16.37 0.13 -13.50
N LEU A 559 -17.37 0.80 -14.04
CA LEU A 559 -18.11 1.82 -13.29
C LEU A 559 -19.17 1.14 -12.45
N HIS A 560 -19.10 1.39 -11.15
CA HIS A 560 -20.03 0.91 -10.14
C HIS A 560 -20.92 2.04 -9.64
N ALA A 561 -22.17 1.74 -9.34
CA ALA A 561 -23.10 2.58 -8.61
C ALA A 561 -23.58 1.84 -7.37
N LEU A 562 -23.19 2.28 -6.20
CA LEU A 562 -23.51 1.66 -4.93
C LEU A 562 -24.56 2.49 -4.17
N ASP A 563 -25.58 1.84 -3.66
CA ASP A 563 -26.54 2.43 -2.73
C ASP A 563 -25.81 2.92 -1.46
N ILE A 564 -25.92 4.19 -1.12
CA ILE A 564 -25.15 4.80 -0.02
C ILE A 564 -25.53 4.24 1.37
N VAL A 565 -26.70 3.65 1.53
CA VAL A 565 -27.19 3.13 2.81
C VAL A 565 -26.79 1.67 3.02
N THR A 566 -26.77 0.88 1.95
CA THR A 566 -26.59 -0.59 2.02
C THR A 566 -25.29 -1.07 1.40
N GLY A 567 -24.66 -0.28 0.54
CA GLY A 567 -23.50 -0.69 -0.27
C GLY A 567 -23.83 -1.67 -1.40
N ALA A 568 -25.10 -1.90 -1.70
CA ALA A 568 -25.51 -2.78 -2.77
C ALA A 568 -25.40 -2.11 -4.14
N GLU A 569 -25.05 -2.87 -5.17
CA GLU A 569 -25.09 -2.42 -6.56
C GLU A 569 -26.52 -2.01 -6.97
N ILE A 570 -26.67 -0.88 -7.64
CA ILE A 570 -27.97 -0.35 -8.10
C ILE A 570 -27.91 0.05 -9.58
N GLY A 571 -29.06 0.24 -10.20
CA GLY A 571 -29.19 0.85 -11.53
C GLY A 571 -28.58 0.08 -12.70
N GLY A 572 -28.37 -1.22 -12.59
CA GLY A 572 -27.70 -2.01 -13.65
C GLY A 572 -26.18 -2.07 -13.54
N SER A 573 -25.64 -1.54 -12.43
CA SER A 573 -24.24 -1.65 -12.05
C SER A 573 -23.82 -3.10 -11.79
N PRO A 574 -22.56 -3.49 -12.04
CA PRO A 574 -21.51 -2.67 -12.68
C PRO A 574 -21.62 -2.67 -14.20
N VAL A 575 -20.98 -1.68 -14.84
CA VAL A 575 -20.84 -1.60 -16.29
C VAL A 575 -19.38 -1.64 -16.69
N GLU A 576 -19.02 -2.53 -17.62
CA GLU A 576 -17.66 -2.62 -18.18
C GLU A 576 -17.34 -1.37 -18.98
N ILE A 577 -16.22 -0.74 -18.69
CA ILE A 577 -15.74 0.45 -19.39
C ILE A 577 -15.05 0.02 -20.68
N SER A 578 -15.56 0.52 -21.80
CA SER A 578 -14.98 0.30 -23.12
C SER A 578 -15.23 1.50 -24.01
N ALA A 579 -14.28 1.83 -24.86
CA ALA A 579 -14.44 2.92 -25.81
C ALA A 579 -13.66 2.68 -27.09
N SER A 580 -14.11 3.34 -28.13
CA SER A 580 -13.41 3.43 -29.41
C SER A 580 -13.62 4.83 -29.98
N TYR A 581 -12.58 5.45 -30.50
CA TYR A 581 -12.62 6.82 -31.03
C TYR A 581 -11.89 6.88 -32.38
N PRO A 582 -12.43 7.59 -33.40
CA PRO A 582 -11.76 7.71 -34.69
C PRO A 582 -10.38 8.34 -34.56
N GLY A 583 -9.33 7.69 -35.09
CA GLY A 583 -7.97 8.19 -34.99
C GLY A 583 -6.92 7.19 -35.49
N THR A 584 -5.68 7.67 -35.54
CA THR A 584 -4.52 6.91 -36.02
C THR A 584 -3.41 6.84 -34.97
N GLY A 585 -3.65 7.32 -33.75
CA GLY A 585 -2.73 7.36 -32.63
C GLY A 585 -2.41 5.99 -32.04
N ASP A 586 -1.82 5.98 -30.87
CA ASP A 586 -1.49 4.77 -30.12
C ASP A 586 -2.73 3.87 -29.90
N SER A 587 -2.55 2.56 -29.90
CA SER A 587 -3.62 1.54 -29.80
C SER A 587 -4.66 1.56 -30.92
N THR A 588 -4.31 2.10 -32.09
CA THR A 588 -5.23 2.14 -33.23
C THR A 588 -5.47 0.76 -33.85
N THR A 589 -6.74 0.42 -34.05
CA THR A 589 -7.21 -0.75 -34.78
C THR A 589 -8.30 -0.35 -35.77
N ASN A 590 -8.10 -0.64 -37.05
CA ASN A 590 -9.04 -0.32 -38.13
C ASN A 590 -9.50 1.16 -38.16
N GLY A 591 -8.57 2.09 -37.92
CA GLY A 591 -8.86 3.53 -37.95
C GLY A 591 -9.56 4.08 -36.71
N ASN A 592 -9.60 3.31 -35.63
CA ASN A 592 -10.08 3.79 -34.34
C ASN A 592 -9.03 3.48 -33.27
N VAL A 593 -8.81 4.42 -32.37
CA VAL A 593 -8.11 4.23 -31.11
C VAL A 593 -9.03 3.44 -30.17
N ILE A 594 -8.51 2.42 -29.51
CA ILE A 594 -9.28 1.52 -28.65
C ILE A 594 -8.82 1.70 -27.20
N PHE A 595 -9.78 1.80 -26.30
CA PHE A 595 -9.52 1.80 -24.87
C PHE A 595 -9.21 0.37 -24.39
N GLU A 596 -8.00 0.15 -23.91
CA GLU A 596 -7.53 -1.13 -23.39
C GLU A 596 -7.44 -1.04 -21.85
N PRO A 597 -8.35 -1.67 -21.08
CA PRO A 597 -8.43 -1.49 -19.61
C PRO A 597 -7.12 -1.70 -18.87
N GLY A 598 -6.27 -2.65 -19.32
CA GLY A 598 -4.97 -2.92 -18.69
C GLY A 598 -3.89 -1.87 -18.96
N GLN A 599 -4.15 -0.90 -19.81
CA GLN A 599 -3.19 0.15 -20.19
C GLN A 599 -3.38 1.44 -19.38
N TYR A 600 -4.52 1.56 -18.72
CA TYR A 600 -4.94 2.75 -18.02
C TYR A 600 -5.24 2.49 -16.55
N LYS A 601 -5.13 3.53 -15.74
CA LYS A 601 -5.58 3.59 -14.36
C LYS A 601 -6.50 4.80 -14.22
N GLU A 602 -7.71 4.58 -13.75
CA GLU A 602 -8.59 5.68 -13.44
C GLU A 602 -8.06 6.36 -12.17
N ARG A 603 -7.43 7.54 -12.33
CA ARG A 603 -6.77 8.27 -11.24
C ARG A 603 -7.47 9.57 -10.90
N ALA A 604 -7.94 10.29 -11.90
CA ALA A 604 -8.67 11.54 -11.71
C ALA A 604 -9.96 11.29 -10.92
N ALA A 605 -10.24 12.11 -9.92
CA ALA A 605 -11.47 12.01 -9.16
C ALA A 605 -12.71 12.13 -10.07
N LEU A 606 -13.71 11.31 -9.82
CA LEU A 606 -14.95 11.33 -10.59
C LEU A 606 -15.66 12.66 -10.44
N LEU A 607 -16.30 13.11 -11.52
CA LEU A 607 -17.12 14.30 -11.51
C LEU A 607 -18.57 13.97 -11.86
N LEU A 608 -19.51 14.39 -11.04
CA LEU A 608 -20.94 14.31 -11.33
C LEU A 608 -21.45 15.69 -11.76
N LEU A 609 -21.94 15.78 -12.99
CA LEU A 609 -22.46 17.04 -13.55
C LEU A 609 -23.63 16.77 -14.50
N ASN A 610 -24.75 17.46 -14.27
CA ASN A 610 -25.91 17.45 -15.18
C ASN A 610 -26.40 16.02 -15.52
N GLY A 611 -26.41 15.11 -14.55
CA GLY A 611 -26.90 13.74 -14.74
C GLY A 611 -25.91 12.79 -15.40
N ASN A 612 -24.63 13.18 -15.51
CA ASN A 612 -23.56 12.33 -16.02
C ASN A 612 -22.39 12.25 -15.05
N VAL A 613 -21.80 11.06 -14.99
CA VAL A 613 -20.52 10.81 -14.30
C VAL A 613 -19.40 10.89 -15.34
N TYR A 614 -18.47 11.81 -15.15
CA TYR A 614 -17.31 12.02 -16.02
C TYR A 614 -16.09 11.34 -15.42
N LEU A 615 -15.33 10.68 -16.28
CA LEU A 615 -14.15 9.87 -15.97
C LEU A 615 -12.97 10.32 -16.84
N GLY A 616 -11.75 10.29 -16.26
CA GLY A 616 -10.49 10.56 -16.95
C GLY A 616 -9.41 9.60 -16.50
N TRP A 617 -8.56 9.15 -17.41
CA TRP A 617 -7.59 8.10 -17.12
C TRP A 617 -6.14 8.57 -17.20
N SER A 618 -5.34 8.10 -16.24
CA SER A 618 -3.88 8.14 -16.29
C SER A 618 -3.31 6.91 -16.98
N SER A 619 -2.05 7.02 -17.41
CA SER A 619 -1.22 5.88 -17.83
C SER A 619 -0.67 5.09 -16.63
N HIS A 620 0.12 4.04 -16.91
CA HIS A 620 0.99 3.36 -15.95
C HIS A 620 2.45 3.78 -16.21
N CYS A 621 2.93 4.88 -15.56
CA CYS A 621 4.29 5.41 -15.73
C CYS A 621 4.65 5.62 -17.21
N ASP A 622 3.76 6.17 -17.98
CA ASP A 622 3.88 6.48 -19.41
C ASP A 622 4.34 5.31 -20.30
N PHE A 623 3.99 4.09 -19.88
CA PHE A 623 4.24 2.90 -20.68
C PHE A 623 3.29 2.84 -21.88
N ARG A 624 3.78 3.28 -23.02
CA ARG A 624 3.05 3.23 -24.31
C ARG A 624 2.78 1.78 -24.75
N PRO A 625 1.71 1.54 -25.58
CA PRO A 625 0.88 2.53 -26.28
C PRO A 625 -0.30 3.02 -25.43
N TYR A 626 -0.58 4.32 -25.38
CA TYR A 626 -1.80 4.89 -24.81
C TYR A 626 -2.11 6.28 -25.38
N THR A 627 -3.36 6.73 -25.19
CA THR A 627 -3.87 8.05 -25.57
C THR A 627 -4.75 8.61 -24.46
N GLY A 628 -5.08 9.90 -24.49
CA GLY A 628 -5.91 10.56 -23.49
C GLY A 628 -7.41 10.26 -23.65
N TRP A 629 -8.09 9.88 -22.59
CA TRP A 629 -9.52 9.57 -22.62
C TRP A 629 -10.31 10.36 -21.60
N VAL A 630 -11.44 10.90 -22.05
CA VAL A 630 -12.51 11.44 -21.21
C VAL A 630 -13.82 10.79 -21.64
N MET A 631 -14.54 10.21 -20.68
CA MET A 631 -15.83 9.55 -20.94
C MET A 631 -16.88 10.05 -19.98
N ALA A 632 -18.12 10.09 -20.44
CA ALA A 632 -19.28 10.40 -19.63
C ALA A 632 -20.28 9.23 -19.64
N TYR A 633 -20.82 8.92 -18.48
CA TYR A 633 -21.84 7.89 -18.29
C TYR A 633 -23.07 8.51 -17.64
N ASP A 634 -24.26 8.24 -18.19
CA ASP A 634 -25.51 8.65 -17.58
C ASP A 634 -25.66 8.02 -16.19
N GLU A 635 -25.86 8.83 -15.15
CA GLU A 635 -25.86 8.38 -13.76
C GLU A 635 -26.97 7.39 -13.43
N SER A 636 -28.08 7.41 -14.15
CA SER A 636 -29.25 6.58 -13.87
C SER A 636 -29.20 5.21 -14.55
N SER A 637 -28.63 5.15 -15.75
CA SER A 637 -28.58 3.95 -16.59
C SER A 637 -27.20 3.33 -16.70
N LEU A 638 -26.14 4.07 -16.32
CA LEU A 638 -24.73 3.75 -16.50
C LEU A 638 -24.35 3.47 -17.97
N GLN A 639 -25.17 3.93 -18.92
CA GLN A 639 -24.79 3.86 -20.33
C GLN A 639 -23.78 4.93 -20.67
N GLN A 640 -22.76 4.59 -21.46
CA GLN A 640 -21.83 5.59 -21.97
C GLN A 640 -22.58 6.63 -22.80
N ALA A 641 -22.63 7.85 -22.30
CA ALA A 641 -23.31 8.97 -22.93
C ALA A 641 -22.42 9.67 -23.97
N GLN A 642 -21.13 9.84 -23.63
CA GLN A 642 -20.18 10.56 -24.48
C GLN A 642 -18.76 10.00 -24.30
N VAL A 643 -17.93 10.17 -25.31
CA VAL A 643 -16.50 9.82 -25.30
C VAL A 643 -15.71 10.84 -26.12
N LEU A 644 -14.54 11.20 -25.60
CA LEU A 644 -13.55 12.03 -26.28
C LEU A 644 -12.17 11.39 -26.09
N ASN A 645 -11.35 11.44 -27.14
CA ASN A 645 -9.93 11.14 -27.04
C ASN A 645 -9.15 12.44 -27.30
N LEU A 646 -8.17 12.73 -26.41
CA LEU A 646 -7.43 14.00 -26.43
C LEU A 646 -6.23 13.99 -27.38
N THR A 647 -5.73 12.77 -27.71
CA THR A 647 -4.59 12.57 -28.61
C THR A 647 -4.90 11.49 -29.65
N PRO A 648 -6.00 11.64 -30.43
CA PRO A 648 -6.53 10.56 -31.27
C PRO A 648 -5.60 10.21 -32.45
N ASN A 649 -4.71 11.09 -32.86
CA ASN A 649 -3.75 10.85 -33.93
C ASN A 649 -2.29 10.84 -33.47
N GLY A 650 -2.09 11.01 -32.17
CA GLY A 650 -0.82 11.03 -31.48
C GLY A 650 -0.66 9.89 -30.47
N SER A 651 -0.10 10.23 -29.34
CA SER A 651 0.16 9.31 -28.21
C SER A 651 0.14 10.08 -26.90
N GLU A 652 -0.05 9.32 -25.80
CA GLU A 652 -0.01 9.90 -24.47
C GLU A 652 -1.16 10.88 -24.22
N GLY A 653 -1.03 11.93 -23.40
CA GLY A 653 -2.11 12.87 -23.14
C GLY A 653 -3.10 12.35 -22.09
N SER A 654 -2.58 11.90 -20.93
CA SER A 654 -3.39 11.31 -19.88
C SER A 654 -3.96 12.36 -18.91
N VAL A 655 -5.15 12.10 -18.39
CA VAL A 655 -5.80 12.92 -17.35
C VAL A 655 -5.52 12.26 -16.00
N TRP A 656 -4.49 12.70 -15.27
CA TRP A 656 -4.16 12.10 -13.99
C TRP A 656 -4.09 13.07 -12.81
N MET A 657 -3.65 14.28 -13.01
CA MET A 657 -3.66 15.40 -12.08
C MET A 657 -3.36 15.04 -10.61
N SER A 658 -2.53 14.00 -10.39
CA SER A 658 -2.21 13.46 -9.06
C SER A 658 -3.41 13.08 -8.18
N GLY A 659 -4.55 12.75 -8.79
CA GLY A 659 -5.79 12.36 -8.09
C GLY A 659 -6.77 13.50 -7.88
N ASP A 660 -6.48 14.71 -8.39
CA ASP A 660 -7.50 15.75 -8.58
C ASP A 660 -8.55 15.29 -9.59
N GLY A 661 -9.67 15.94 -9.63
CA GLY A 661 -10.73 15.68 -10.59
C GLY A 661 -11.01 16.89 -11.47
N MET A 662 -11.56 16.66 -12.65
CA MET A 662 -12.02 17.73 -13.50
C MET A 662 -12.88 18.72 -12.73
N ALA A 663 -12.63 20.01 -12.89
CA ALA A 663 -13.48 21.07 -12.38
C ALA A 663 -14.62 21.38 -13.36
N ALA A 664 -15.71 21.98 -12.88
CA ALA A 664 -16.81 22.37 -13.73
C ALA A 664 -17.37 23.76 -13.38
N ASP A 665 -17.70 24.53 -14.41
CA ASP A 665 -18.39 25.83 -14.25
C ASP A 665 -19.92 25.69 -14.23
N SER A 666 -20.60 26.77 -13.88
CA SER A 666 -22.05 26.84 -13.85
C SER A 666 -22.72 26.73 -15.23
N SER A 667 -21.97 26.86 -16.31
CA SER A 667 -22.43 26.69 -17.71
C SER A 667 -22.31 25.22 -18.17
N GLY A 668 -21.67 24.36 -17.34
CA GLY A 668 -21.49 22.96 -17.65
C GLY A 668 -20.23 22.63 -18.44
N ASN A 669 -19.28 23.57 -18.58
CA ASN A 669 -17.99 23.26 -19.14
C ASN A 669 -17.11 22.56 -18.10
N LEU A 670 -16.27 21.62 -18.55
CA LEU A 670 -15.26 20.95 -17.74
C LEU A 670 -13.90 21.58 -17.98
N TYR A 671 -13.08 21.56 -16.96
CA TYR A 671 -11.70 22.04 -17.01
C TYR A 671 -10.79 20.97 -16.38
N PHE A 672 -9.59 20.80 -16.92
CA PHE A 672 -8.56 19.91 -16.39
C PHE A 672 -7.22 20.16 -17.07
N LEU A 673 -6.16 19.63 -16.44
CA LEU A 673 -4.80 19.63 -16.99
C LEU A 673 -4.53 18.27 -17.62
N ASP A 674 -4.11 18.27 -18.90
CA ASP A 674 -3.67 17.08 -19.60
C ASP A 674 -2.17 16.90 -19.45
N ALA A 675 -1.73 15.63 -19.34
CA ALA A 675 -0.31 15.29 -19.11
C ALA A 675 0.46 15.13 -20.42
N ASN A 676 1.74 14.74 -20.30
CA ASN A 676 2.62 14.44 -21.44
C ASN A 676 1.87 13.81 -22.60
N GLY A 677 2.05 14.36 -23.78
CA GLY A 677 1.39 13.81 -24.95
C GLY A 677 1.71 14.57 -26.23
N THR A 678 1.25 14.03 -27.31
CA THR A 678 1.37 14.70 -28.61
C THR A 678 0.51 15.96 -28.58
N PHE A 679 1.15 17.10 -28.78
CA PHE A 679 0.49 18.35 -29.15
C PHE A 679 0.82 18.68 -30.61
N ASP A 680 -0.21 18.87 -31.42
CA ASP A 680 -0.01 19.31 -32.82
C ASP A 680 0.16 20.82 -32.88
N THR A 681 1.40 21.26 -33.04
CA THR A 681 1.75 22.68 -33.15
C THR A 681 1.30 23.33 -34.47
N THR A 682 0.77 22.54 -35.41
CA THR A 682 0.08 23.05 -36.61
C THR A 682 -1.37 23.29 -36.27
N LEU A 683 -1.78 24.56 -36.30
CA LEU A 683 -3.14 24.93 -35.94
C LEU A 683 -4.03 25.03 -37.18
N ASP A 684 -5.33 24.75 -36.98
CA ASP A 684 -6.39 25.00 -37.98
C ASP A 684 -6.72 26.50 -38.07
N THR A 685 -7.69 26.84 -38.89
CA THR A 685 -8.12 28.25 -39.08
C THR A 685 -8.80 28.89 -37.86
N ASN A 686 -9.21 28.08 -36.89
CA ASN A 686 -9.81 28.53 -35.64
C ASN A 686 -8.80 28.59 -34.48
N GLY A 687 -7.53 28.20 -34.71
CA GLY A 687 -6.48 28.18 -33.70
C GLY A 687 -6.43 26.89 -32.89
N PHE A 688 -7.05 25.79 -33.34
CA PHE A 688 -6.99 24.49 -32.68
C PHE A 688 -5.98 23.55 -33.38
N PRO A 689 -5.38 22.59 -32.67
CA PRO A 689 -4.54 21.56 -33.23
C PRO A 689 -5.18 20.87 -34.45
N ALA A 690 -4.52 20.87 -35.61
CA ALA A 690 -5.09 20.42 -36.87
C ALA A 690 -5.46 18.92 -36.90
N HIS A 691 -4.84 18.11 -36.03
CA HIS A 691 -5.13 16.69 -35.87
C HIS A 691 -5.90 16.37 -34.57
N ASN A 692 -6.32 17.37 -33.83
CA ASN A 692 -7.01 17.25 -32.53
C ASN A 692 -6.18 16.55 -31.45
N ASP A 693 -4.86 16.71 -31.47
CA ASP A 693 -3.95 16.20 -30.44
C ASP A 693 -3.59 17.33 -29.49
N PHE A 694 -4.01 17.22 -28.21
CA PHE A 694 -3.95 18.27 -27.19
C PHE A 694 -3.05 17.90 -25.99
N GLY A 695 -2.11 16.98 -26.13
CA GLY A 695 -1.26 16.56 -25.01
C GLY A 695 -0.52 17.72 -24.34
N ASN A 696 -0.44 17.72 -23.01
CA ASN A 696 0.20 18.70 -22.13
C ASN A 696 -0.56 20.06 -22.00
N ALA A 697 -1.84 20.10 -22.28
CA ALA A 697 -2.62 21.34 -22.29
C ALA A 697 -3.48 21.54 -21.03
N MET A 698 -3.79 22.81 -20.74
CA MET A 698 -4.93 23.18 -19.90
C MET A 698 -6.19 23.21 -20.80
N ILE A 699 -7.17 22.36 -20.51
CA ILE A 699 -8.30 22.06 -21.39
C ILE A 699 -9.61 22.61 -20.82
N LYS A 700 -10.42 23.20 -21.69
CA LYS A 700 -11.85 23.46 -21.45
C LYS A 700 -12.67 22.60 -22.39
N LEU A 701 -13.53 21.70 -21.85
CA LEU A 701 -14.46 20.93 -22.63
C LEU A 701 -15.88 21.49 -22.56
N SER A 702 -16.55 21.56 -23.70
CA SER A 702 -18.00 21.71 -23.73
C SER A 702 -18.66 20.35 -23.53
N THR A 703 -19.67 20.28 -22.66
CA THR A 703 -20.58 19.12 -22.49
C THR A 703 -21.91 19.32 -23.24
N SER A 704 -22.10 20.43 -23.93
CA SER A 704 -23.31 20.74 -24.70
C SER A 704 -23.27 20.00 -26.04
N GLY A 705 -23.95 18.87 -26.11
CA GLY A 705 -23.93 17.98 -27.27
C GLY A 705 -22.87 16.86 -27.06
N ALA A 706 -22.02 16.61 -28.04
CA ALA A 706 -20.87 15.75 -27.88
C ALA A 706 -19.75 16.45 -27.11
N LEU A 707 -18.97 15.68 -26.30
CA LEU A 707 -17.75 16.22 -25.70
C LEU A 707 -16.81 16.77 -26.78
N ALA A 708 -16.38 18.02 -26.62
CA ALA A 708 -15.43 18.64 -27.51
C ALA A 708 -14.57 19.67 -26.78
N VAL A 709 -13.33 19.82 -27.17
CA VAL A 709 -12.46 20.89 -26.68
C VAL A 709 -13.06 22.21 -27.17
N ALA A 710 -13.48 23.06 -26.23
CA ALA A 710 -14.11 24.35 -26.49
C ALA A 710 -13.09 25.49 -26.48
N ASP A 711 -12.04 25.34 -25.69
CA ASP A 711 -10.91 26.24 -25.57
C ASP A 711 -9.75 25.53 -24.88
N TYR A 712 -8.55 26.10 -24.95
CA TYR A 712 -7.38 25.51 -24.33
C TYR A 712 -6.28 26.57 -24.14
N PHE A 713 -5.33 26.25 -23.28
CA PHE A 713 -4.03 26.91 -23.22
C PHE A 713 -2.92 25.87 -23.32
N GLU A 714 -1.86 26.25 -24.02
CA GLU A 714 -0.68 25.42 -24.20
C GLU A 714 0.59 26.26 -24.09
N THR A 715 1.61 25.71 -23.41
CA THR A 715 2.90 26.38 -23.24
C THR A 715 3.67 26.49 -24.54
N TYR A 716 4.48 27.55 -24.69
CA TYR A 716 5.25 27.79 -25.92
C TYR A 716 6.22 26.65 -26.25
N ASN A 717 6.71 25.92 -25.27
CA ASN A 717 7.72 24.86 -25.33
C ASN A 717 7.16 23.46 -25.05
N THR A 718 5.86 23.27 -25.12
CA THR A 718 5.14 22.03 -24.76
C THR A 718 5.79 20.75 -25.29
N VAL A 719 6.26 20.74 -26.54
CA VAL A 719 6.94 19.54 -27.09
C VAL A 719 8.20 19.18 -26.32
N THR A 720 8.95 20.20 -25.87
CA THR A 720 10.17 19.99 -25.08
C THR A 720 9.83 19.56 -23.66
N GLU A 721 8.81 20.10 -23.05
CA GLU A 721 8.32 19.73 -21.72
C GLU A 721 7.80 18.29 -21.72
N SER A 722 6.95 17.96 -22.68
CA SER A 722 6.40 16.61 -22.85
C SER A 722 7.51 15.56 -23.07
N ASP A 723 8.53 15.87 -23.90
CA ASP A 723 9.69 15.01 -24.12
C ASP A 723 10.58 14.86 -22.86
N ALA A 724 10.54 15.85 -21.95
CA ALA A 724 11.34 15.90 -20.72
C ALA A 724 10.59 15.36 -19.50
N ASP A 725 9.34 14.95 -19.64
CA ASP A 725 8.43 14.58 -18.54
C ASP A 725 8.18 15.77 -17.58
N GLU A 726 8.08 16.98 -18.13
CA GLU A 726 7.77 18.22 -17.40
C GLU A 726 6.31 18.64 -17.64
N ASP A 727 5.39 17.68 -17.61
CA ASP A 727 3.99 17.88 -17.94
C ASP A 727 3.24 18.82 -16.99
N LEU A 728 2.31 19.57 -17.57
CA LEU A 728 1.35 20.43 -16.86
C LEU A 728 0.35 19.59 -16.07
N GLY A 729 -0.05 18.43 -16.61
CA GLY A 729 -1.06 17.53 -16.03
C GLY A 729 -0.66 16.76 -14.77
N SER A 730 0.52 17.01 -14.20
CA SER A 730 0.91 16.44 -12.91
C SER A 730 0.20 17.11 -11.72
N GLY A 731 -0.13 18.38 -11.82
CA GLY A 731 -0.88 19.11 -10.80
C GLY A 731 -2.39 19.15 -11.10
N GLY A 732 -3.14 19.69 -10.16
CA GLY A 732 -4.57 19.94 -10.30
C GLY A 732 -4.88 21.41 -10.54
N GLU A 733 -6.13 21.69 -10.89
CA GLU A 733 -6.59 23.02 -11.17
C GLU A 733 -7.75 23.46 -10.26
N VAL A 734 -7.95 24.77 -10.17
CA VAL A 734 -9.04 25.38 -9.41
C VAL A 734 -9.72 26.44 -10.24
N LEU A 735 -11.06 26.39 -10.32
CA LEU A 735 -11.85 27.50 -10.85
C LEU A 735 -12.01 28.58 -9.78
N LEU A 736 -11.49 29.75 -10.05
CA LEU A 736 -11.59 30.86 -9.13
C LEU A 736 -12.97 31.52 -9.21
N PRO A 737 -13.50 32.06 -8.09
CA PRO A 737 -14.65 32.97 -8.14
C PRO A 737 -14.36 34.16 -9.05
N ASP A 738 -15.38 34.84 -9.52
CA ASP A 738 -15.25 36.02 -10.35
C ASP A 738 -14.24 37.01 -9.75
N GLN A 739 -13.26 37.40 -10.53
CA GLN A 739 -12.18 38.28 -10.12
C GLN A 739 -12.30 39.64 -10.84
N MET A 740 -12.24 40.73 -10.09
CA MET A 740 -12.28 42.07 -10.67
C MET A 740 -10.87 42.64 -10.77
N ASP A 741 -10.49 43.11 -11.94
CA ASP A 741 -9.23 43.81 -12.16
C ASP A 741 -9.22 45.26 -11.62
N ALA A 742 -8.08 45.91 -11.66
CA ALA A 742 -7.96 47.32 -11.26
C ALA A 742 -8.78 48.29 -12.12
N GLY A 743 -9.16 47.89 -13.33
CA GLY A 743 -10.02 48.65 -14.25
C GLY A 743 -11.51 48.43 -14.02
N GLY A 744 -11.91 47.49 -13.17
CA GLY A 744 -13.29 47.11 -12.89
C GLY A 744 -13.86 46.08 -13.89
N VAL A 745 -13.01 45.40 -14.67
CA VAL A 745 -13.40 44.29 -15.54
C VAL A 745 -13.43 43.00 -14.70
N VAL A 746 -14.48 42.22 -14.88
CA VAL A 746 -14.59 40.90 -14.24
C VAL A 746 -13.94 39.84 -15.14
N HIS A 747 -13.12 39.01 -14.55
CA HIS A 747 -12.46 37.86 -15.17
C HIS A 747 -12.93 36.56 -14.54
N HIS A 748 -13.10 35.54 -15.37
CA HIS A 748 -13.45 34.18 -14.93
C HIS A 748 -12.19 33.31 -15.03
N LEU A 749 -11.41 33.26 -13.97
CA LEU A 749 -10.08 32.62 -13.99
C LEU A 749 -10.12 31.13 -13.59
N VAL A 750 -9.26 30.35 -14.23
CA VAL A 750 -8.81 29.03 -13.80
C VAL A 750 -7.32 29.08 -13.55
N VAL A 751 -6.84 28.39 -12.51
CA VAL A 751 -5.44 28.34 -12.15
C VAL A 751 -4.95 26.90 -12.04
N GLY A 752 -3.78 26.61 -12.59
CA GLY A 752 -3.11 25.30 -12.51
C GLY A 752 -1.59 25.45 -12.54
N ALA A 753 -0.89 24.39 -12.22
CA ALA A 753 0.58 24.31 -12.23
C ALA A 753 1.01 22.85 -12.40
N GLY A 754 2.13 22.61 -13.04
CA GLY A 754 2.68 21.28 -13.32
C GLY A 754 4.13 21.09 -12.87
N LYS A 755 4.84 20.14 -13.51
CA LYS A 755 6.24 19.81 -13.18
C LYS A 755 7.23 20.92 -13.54
N ASP A 756 6.89 21.79 -14.46
CA ASP A 756 7.69 22.98 -14.81
C ASP A 756 7.78 24.03 -13.70
N SER A 757 6.98 23.87 -12.63
CA SER A 757 6.95 24.74 -11.45
C SER A 757 6.41 26.16 -11.68
N ASN A 758 5.86 26.46 -12.86
CA ASN A 758 5.16 27.71 -13.13
C ASN A 758 3.69 27.62 -12.74
N VAL A 759 3.10 28.74 -12.39
CA VAL A 759 1.65 28.81 -12.13
C VAL A 759 0.98 29.55 -13.29
N TYR A 760 0.00 28.90 -13.88
CA TYR A 760 -0.73 29.41 -15.05
C TYR A 760 -2.14 29.82 -14.65
N LEU A 761 -2.50 31.07 -14.95
CA LEU A 761 -3.84 31.60 -14.84
C LEU A 761 -4.39 31.82 -16.25
N ALA A 762 -5.41 31.09 -16.62
CA ALA A 762 -6.15 31.31 -17.87
C ALA A 762 -7.50 32.00 -17.59
N ASP A 763 -7.90 32.89 -18.47
CA ASP A 763 -9.27 33.41 -18.46
C ASP A 763 -10.19 32.43 -19.20
N ARG A 764 -11.17 31.87 -18.51
CA ARG A 764 -12.10 30.86 -19.04
C ARG A 764 -12.94 31.34 -20.24
N ASP A 765 -12.99 32.65 -20.50
CA ASP A 765 -13.65 33.23 -21.67
C ASP A 765 -12.73 33.28 -22.90
N ASN A 766 -11.41 33.17 -22.69
CA ASN A 766 -10.38 33.03 -23.72
C ASN A 766 -9.09 32.51 -23.07
N MET A 767 -8.87 31.22 -23.15
CA MET A 767 -7.76 30.57 -22.44
C MET A 767 -6.39 30.86 -23.05
N GLY A 768 -6.34 31.32 -24.30
CA GLY A 768 -5.10 31.77 -24.92
C GLY A 768 -4.61 30.90 -26.08
N GLY A 769 -5.01 29.65 -26.16
CA GLY A 769 -4.55 28.72 -27.19
C GLY A 769 -3.05 28.46 -27.15
N PHE A 770 -2.43 28.23 -28.30
CA PHE A 770 -1.00 27.97 -28.44
C PHE A 770 -0.27 29.08 -29.18
N SER A 771 0.90 29.43 -28.66
CA SER A 771 1.83 30.35 -29.35
C SER A 771 3.27 29.83 -29.20
N ALA A 772 3.95 29.51 -30.27
CA ALA A 772 5.34 29.08 -30.25
C ALA A 772 6.35 30.21 -29.86
N THR A 773 5.87 31.35 -29.40
CA THR A 773 6.71 32.52 -29.05
C THR A 773 7.01 32.50 -27.57
N GLY A 774 8.23 32.13 -27.19
CA GLY A 774 8.77 32.16 -25.84
C GLY A 774 9.82 33.22 -25.57
N PRO A 775 10.42 33.25 -24.40
CA PRO A 775 10.38 32.25 -23.31
C PRO A 775 9.29 32.50 -22.24
N ILE A 776 8.30 33.32 -22.46
CA ILE A 776 7.18 33.61 -21.57
C ILE A 776 5.92 33.44 -22.38
N ASP A 777 4.93 32.75 -21.81
CA ASP A 777 3.63 32.49 -22.43
C ASP A 777 2.75 33.75 -22.37
N SER A 778 2.90 34.61 -23.36
CA SER A 778 2.19 35.90 -23.42
C SER A 778 0.74 35.82 -23.95
N ASN A 779 0.32 34.62 -24.37
CA ASN A 779 -1.03 34.33 -24.85
C ASN A 779 -2.00 33.93 -23.72
N ILE A 780 -1.50 33.51 -22.56
CA ILE A 780 -2.30 33.25 -21.36
C ILE A 780 -2.56 34.55 -20.58
N TYR A 781 -3.59 34.54 -19.73
CA TYR A 781 -3.92 35.69 -18.89
C TYR A 781 -2.75 36.09 -17.97
N GLN A 782 -2.13 35.13 -17.25
CA GLN A 782 -0.93 35.34 -16.46
C GLN A 782 -0.14 34.04 -16.32
N GLU A 783 1.15 34.09 -16.63
CA GLU A 783 2.14 33.10 -16.22
C GLU A 783 2.94 33.65 -15.02
N VAL A 784 3.07 32.87 -13.95
CA VAL A 784 3.81 33.24 -12.74
C VAL A 784 5.01 32.32 -12.58
N ILE A 785 6.18 32.87 -12.98
CA ILE A 785 7.46 32.14 -12.97
C ILE A 785 8.15 32.32 -11.62
N GLY A 786 8.67 31.23 -11.06
CA GLY A 786 9.52 31.23 -9.86
C GLY A 786 8.79 31.49 -8.54
N ALA A 787 7.45 31.47 -8.52
CA ALA A 787 6.71 31.49 -7.27
C ALA A 787 6.84 30.15 -6.50
N LEU A 788 6.95 29.04 -7.21
CA LEU A 788 7.18 27.70 -6.69
C LEU A 788 8.64 27.28 -6.98
N SER A 789 9.19 26.39 -6.17
CA SER A 789 10.61 25.98 -6.27
C SER A 789 10.78 24.51 -6.66
N GLY A 790 9.69 23.80 -6.93
CA GLY A 790 9.69 22.39 -7.32
C GLY A 790 8.46 22.02 -8.08
N GLU A 791 8.47 20.82 -8.65
CA GLU A 791 7.37 20.23 -9.38
C GLU A 791 6.06 20.23 -8.57
N VAL A 792 4.95 20.39 -9.24
CA VAL A 792 3.63 20.41 -8.59
C VAL A 792 2.88 19.11 -8.91
N PHE A 793 2.54 18.35 -7.85
CA PHE A 793 1.68 17.17 -7.88
C PHE A 793 0.49 17.37 -6.93
N SER A 794 -0.03 18.57 -6.86
CA SER A 794 -1.04 18.94 -5.89
C SER A 794 -2.04 19.90 -6.51
N THR A 795 -3.29 19.84 -6.01
CA THR A 795 -4.31 20.84 -6.26
C THR A 795 -4.12 21.98 -5.24
N PRO A 796 -4.10 23.25 -5.64
CA PRO A 796 -4.08 24.34 -4.68
C PRO A 796 -5.42 24.46 -3.96
N ALA A 797 -5.43 25.06 -2.77
CA ALA A 797 -6.67 25.48 -2.13
C ALA A 797 -6.83 27.01 -2.24
N PHE A 798 -8.08 27.48 -2.34
CA PHE A 798 -8.37 28.91 -2.44
C PHE A 798 -9.23 29.39 -1.27
N PHE A 799 -8.78 30.43 -0.58
CA PHE A 799 -9.55 31.04 0.51
C PHE A 799 -9.25 32.53 0.66
N ASN A 800 -10.29 33.35 0.76
CA ASN A 800 -10.20 34.79 0.99
C ASN A 800 -9.21 35.53 0.07
N GLY A 801 -9.17 35.18 -1.21
CA GLY A 801 -8.28 35.80 -2.18
C GLY A 801 -6.83 35.34 -2.10
N VAL A 802 -6.56 34.18 -1.50
CA VAL A 802 -5.22 33.58 -1.41
C VAL A 802 -5.27 32.15 -1.93
N LEU A 803 -4.31 31.80 -2.78
CA LEU A 803 -4.04 30.43 -3.21
C LEU A 803 -2.93 29.84 -2.34
N TYR A 804 -3.13 28.59 -1.91
CA TYR A 804 -2.16 27.82 -1.13
C TYR A 804 -1.62 26.68 -1.98
N TYR A 805 -0.31 26.69 -2.25
CA TYR A 805 0.39 25.69 -3.05
C TYR A 805 1.42 24.91 -2.24
N GLY A 806 1.50 23.61 -2.47
CA GLY A 806 2.44 22.69 -1.81
C GLY A 806 3.29 21.90 -2.80
N ALA A 807 4.28 22.55 -3.43
CA ALA A 807 5.19 21.91 -4.39
C ALA A 807 6.21 20.97 -3.72
N VAL A 808 6.84 20.10 -4.52
CA VAL A 808 7.85 19.12 -4.08
C VAL A 808 9.10 19.82 -3.55
N GLY A 809 9.53 19.45 -2.35
CA GLY A 809 10.73 20.01 -1.72
C GLY A 809 10.58 21.46 -1.27
N ASP A 810 9.42 22.06 -1.48
CA ASP A 810 9.13 23.46 -1.17
C ASP A 810 8.32 23.60 0.13
N ALA A 811 8.26 24.80 0.66
CA ALA A 811 7.33 25.16 1.72
C ALA A 811 5.91 25.28 1.15
N LEU A 812 4.89 25.05 2.00
CA LEU A 812 3.52 25.46 1.65
C LEU A 812 3.49 26.98 1.53
N LYS A 813 3.05 27.49 0.40
CA LYS A 813 3.08 28.92 0.06
C LYS A 813 1.70 29.52 -0.05
N ALA A 814 1.52 30.73 0.47
CA ALA A 814 0.31 31.54 0.34
C ALA A 814 0.55 32.64 -0.70
N LEU A 815 -0.12 32.52 -1.85
CA LEU A 815 -0.01 33.44 -2.98
C LEU A 815 -1.27 34.31 -3.07
N PRO A 816 -1.22 35.60 -2.73
CA PRO A 816 -2.38 36.49 -2.83
C PRO A 816 -2.80 36.73 -4.27
N LEU A 817 -4.11 36.70 -4.50
CA LEU A 817 -4.76 37.13 -5.74
C LEU A 817 -5.39 38.51 -5.49
N THR A 818 -4.93 39.54 -6.20
CA THR A 818 -5.40 40.93 -6.03
C THR A 818 -5.60 41.57 -7.39
N ASN A 819 -6.74 42.21 -7.60
CA ASN A 819 -7.09 42.80 -8.88
C ASN A 819 -6.97 41.83 -10.06
N ALA A 820 -7.45 40.61 -9.85
CA ALA A 820 -7.37 39.47 -10.78
C ALA A 820 -5.96 38.99 -11.15
N MET A 821 -4.92 39.46 -10.43
CA MET A 821 -3.51 39.04 -10.64
C MET A 821 -2.96 38.32 -9.44
N LEU A 822 -2.34 37.17 -9.68
CA LEU A 822 -1.66 36.37 -8.69
C LEU A 822 -0.27 36.98 -8.38
N ALA A 823 0.05 37.08 -7.10
CA ALA A 823 1.36 37.57 -6.68
C ALA A 823 2.48 36.62 -7.09
N THR A 824 3.60 37.16 -7.55
CA THR A 824 4.82 36.40 -7.91
C THR A 824 5.64 35.96 -6.71
N THR A 825 5.33 36.49 -5.52
CA THR A 825 5.98 36.15 -4.26
C THR A 825 4.95 35.84 -3.21
N PRO A 826 5.16 34.78 -2.38
CA PRO A 826 4.19 34.43 -1.33
C PRO A 826 4.13 35.53 -0.26
N SER A 827 2.93 35.80 0.26
CA SER A 827 2.73 36.66 1.44
C SER A 827 3.23 35.98 2.72
N SER A 828 3.17 34.67 2.78
CA SER A 828 3.74 33.84 3.84
C SER A 828 3.99 32.41 3.35
N GLN A 829 4.80 31.68 4.08
CA GLN A 829 5.05 30.27 3.82
C GLN A 829 5.28 29.50 5.11
N SER A 830 5.08 28.18 5.07
CA SER A 830 5.36 27.29 6.20
C SER A 830 6.85 27.20 6.49
N ALA A 831 7.19 26.83 7.74
CA ALA A 831 8.56 26.46 8.11
C ALA A 831 8.92 25.03 7.65
N ALA A 832 7.92 24.13 7.57
CA ALA A 832 8.08 22.80 7.03
C ALA A 832 8.19 22.85 5.50
N THR A 833 8.95 21.92 4.92
CA THR A 833 9.04 21.68 3.49
C THR A 833 8.49 20.28 3.20
N PHE A 834 7.77 20.12 2.10
CA PHE A 834 7.07 18.90 1.76
C PHE A 834 7.85 18.12 0.70
N ALA A 835 8.47 17.02 1.12
CA ALA A 835 9.16 16.13 0.20
C ALA A 835 8.18 15.54 -0.84
N TYR A 836 8.72 14.90 -1.90
CA TYR A 836 7.86 14.24 -2.90
C TYR A 836 6.77 13.38 -2.25
N PRO A 837 5.51 13.56 -2.63
CA PRO A 837 4.98 14.29 -3.78
C PRO A 837 4.58 15.77 -3.52
N GLY A 838 5.05 16.41 -2.49
CA GLY A 838 4.54 17.72 -2.06
C GLY A 838 3.34 17.53 -1.12
N THR A 839 2.40 18.47 -1.13
CA THR A 839 1.18 18.36 -0.33
C THR A 839 -0.01 19.02 -1.05
N THR A 840 -1.16 18.34 -1.02
CA THR A 840 -2.45 18.93 -1.46
C THR A 840 -3.14 19.54 -0.26
N PRO A 841 -3.21 20.87 -0.16
CA PRO A 841 -3.80 21.54 0.98
C PRO A 841 -5.34 21.53 0.92
N SER A 842 -5.98 21.54 2.10
CA SER A 842 -7.41 21.86 2.25
C SER A 842 -7.58 23.02 3.22
N VAL A 843 -8.66 23.76 3.10
CA VAL A 843 -8.99 24.86 4.04
C VAL A 843 -10.29 24.58 4.73
N SER A 844 -10.33 24.76 6.03
CA SER A 844 -11.57 24.81 6.81
C SER A 844 -11.77 26.19 7.39
N ALA A 845 -13.00 26.70 7.33
CA ALA A 845 -13.35 28.04 7.81
C ALA A 845 -14.83 28.13 8.18
N ASN A 846 -15.19 29.11 9.00
CA ASN A 846 -16.56 29.53 9.24
C ASN A 846 -16.85 30.80 8.42
N GLY A 847 -17.35 30.63 7.20
CA GLY A 847 -17.41 31.70 6.21
C GLY A 847 -15.99 32.20 5.90
N THR A 848 -15.71 33.45 6.19
CA THR A 848 -14.38 34.07 6.02
C THR A 848 -13.55 34.11 7.31
N GLN A 849 -14.02 33.45 8.40
CA GLN A 849 -13.38 33.50 9.71
C GLN A 849 -12.77 32.15 10.09
N ASN A 850 -11.75 32.18 10.97
CA ASN A 850 -11.07 30.97 11.47
C ASN A 850 -10.50 30.07 10.37
N GLY A 851 -9.99 30.64 9.27
CA GLY A 851 -9.38 29.85 8.21
C GLY A 851 -8.18 29.08 8.70
N ILE A 852 -8.19 27.77 8.52
CA ILE A 852 -7.10 26.87 8.86
C ILE A 852 -6.71 26.12 7.58
N VAL A 853 -5.45 26.21 7.19
CA VAL A 853 -4.90 25.43 6.07
C VAL A 853 -4.33 24.14 6.61
N TRP A 854 -4.81 23.02 6.10
CA TRP A 854 -4.39 21.67 6.43
C TRP A 854 -3.48 21.13 5.35
N ALA A 855 -2.38 20.51 5.74
CA ALA A 855 -1.40 19.95 4.83
C ALA A 855 -0.83 18.63 5.38
N LEU A 856 -0.33 17.77 4.51
CA LEU A 856 0.22 16.48 4.87
C LEU A 856 1.66 16.33 4.39
N GLU A 857 2.58 15.97 5.29
CA GLU A 857 3.77 15.26 4.87
C GLU A 857 3.38 13.80 4.65
N SER A 858 3.45 13.36 3.40
CA SER A 858 2.93 12.06 2.99
C SER A 858 4.00 11.28 2.23
N SER A 859 4.35 10.11 2.74
CA SER A 859 5.31 9.21 2.10
C SER A 859 4.93 7.77 2.39
N MET A 860 5.05 6.90 1.38
CA MET A 860 4.81 5.46 1.56
C MET A 860 5.81 4.77 2.49
N SER A 861 6.98 5.36 2.71
CA SER A 861 8.08 4.79 3.49
C SER A 861 8.36 5.49 4.82
N ALA A 862 7.68 6.58 5.12
CA ALA A 862 7.82 7.35 6.34
C ALA A 862 6.47 7.63 7.00
N SER A 863 6.47 7.84 8.32
CA SER A 863 5.26 8.26 9.04
C SER A 863 4.74 9.58 8.49
N GLY A 864 3.46 9.62 8.17
CA GLY A 864 2.80 10.84 7.76
C GLY A 864 2.71 11.85 8.90
N VAL A 865 2.70 13.13 8.57
CA VAL A 865 2.50 14.24 9.51
C VAL A 865 1.38 15.14 8.99
N LEU A 866 0.33 15.29 9.80
CA LEU A 866 -0.73 16.25 9.54
C LEU A 866 -0.35 17.59 10.16
N HIS A 867 -0.35 18.65 9.36
CA HIS A 867 -0.11 20.03 9.74
C HIS A 867 -1.39 20.86 9.68
N ALA A 868 -1.49 21.85 10.53
CA ALA A 868 -2.53 22.88 10.52
C ALA A 868 -1.89 24.26 10.68
N TYR A 869 -2.19 25.17 9.76
CA TYR A 869 -1.65 26.54 9.75
C TYR A 869 -2.78 27.57 9.79
N ASP A 870 -2.51 28.70 10.41
CA ASP A 870 -3.38 29.87 10.27
C ASP A 870 -3.38 30.36 8.82
N ALA A 871 -4.54 30.37 8.18
CA ALA A 871 -4.68 30.80 6.79
C ALA A 871 -4.25 32.25 6.53
N ALA A 872 -4.29 33.11 7.56
CA ALA A 872 -3.82 34.49 7.45
C ALA A 872 -2.30 34.59 7.39
N SER A 873 -1.57 33.60 7.91
CA SER A 873 -0.11 33.53 7.86
C SER A 873 0.40 32.12 8.12
N LEU A 874 0.91 31.45 7.11
CA LEU A 874 1.48 30.10 7.19
C LEU A 874 2.73 30.02 8.09
N THR A 875 3.30 31.15 8.51
CA THR A 875 4.36 31.14 9.54
C THR A 875 3.86 30.74 10.91
N HIS A 876 2.54 30.77 11.11
CA HIS A 876 1.87 30.39 12.35
C HIS A 876 1.31 28.96 12.22
N GLU A 877 2.12 27.97 12.52
CA GLU A 877 1.68 26.59 12.67
C GLU A 877 0.91 26.43 13.97
N LEU A 878 -0.36 26.06 13.87
CA LEU A 878 -1.26 25.84 15.01
C LEU A 878 -1.00 24.48 15.65
N TYR A 879 -0.76 23.47 14.79
CA TYR A 879 -0.61 22.08 15.18
C TYR A 879 0.15 21.28 14.11
N ASN A 880 0.93 20.31 14.58
CA ASN A 880 1.27 19.15 13.74
C ASN A 880 1.22 17.86 14.59
N SER A 881 0.92 16.72 13.91
CA SER A 881 0.72 15.43 14.58
C SER A 881 2.01 14.86 15.19
N GLY A 882 3.19 15.34 14.79
CA GLY A 882 4.49 14.98 15.37
C GLY A 882 4.79 15.61 16.72
N GLN A 883 4.06 16.67 17.12
CA GLN A 883 4.29 17.40 18.38
C GLN A 883 3.74 16.67 19.62
N ALA A 884 2.81 15.74 19.46
CA ALA A 884 2.17 15.07 20.58
C ALA A 884 3.15 14.15 21.31
N ALA A 885 3.16 14.25 22.64
CA ALA A 885 3.99 13.38 23.47
C ALA A 885 3.63 11.90 23.29
N ASN A 886 4.64 11.01 23.36
CA ASN A 886 4.49 9.56 23.22
C ASN A 886 3.88 9.12 21.88
N ALA A 887 4.06 9.89 20.83
CA ALA A 887 3.51 9.63 19.50
C ALA A 887 1.97 9.39 19.49
N ARG A 888 1.24 10.08 20.39
CA ARG A 888 -0.23 9.95 20.52
C ARG A 888 -0.94 10.07 19.17
N ASP A 889 -0.50 10.99 18.36
CA ASP A 889 -1.15 11.36 17.10
C ASP A 889 -0.52 10.69 15.87
N SER A 890 0.39 9.74 16.09
CA SER A 890 0.94 8.94 14.98
C SER A 890 -0.16 8.10 14.33
N PHE A 891 -0.18 8.09 12.99
CA PHE A 891 -1.20 7.38 12.21
C PHE A 891 -0.61 6.42 11.16
N GLY A 892 0.68 6.13 11.25
CA GLY A 892 1.36 5.23 10.32
C GLY A 892 1.95 5.95 9.11
N ASN A 893 2.35 5.19 8.11
CA ASN A 893 2.87 5.74 6.87
C ASN A 893 1.74 6.37 6.05
N GLY A 894 2.07 7.44 5.36
CA GLY A 894 1.16 8.08 4.41
C GLY A 894 1.08 7.32 3.08
N ASN A 895 0.20 7.79 2.22
CA ASN A 895 0.15 7.46 0.80
C ASN A 895 0.53 8.68 -0.03
N LYS A 896 0.78 8.48 -1.32
CA LYS A 896 1.01 9.59 -2.25
C LYS A 896 -0.31 10.29 -2.59
N TYR A 897 -0.24 11.59 -2.81
CA TYR A 897 -1.33 12.41 -3.36
C TYR A 897 -2.62 12.44 -2.53
N ILE A 898 -2.55 12.13 -1.24
CA ILE A 898 -3.71 12.17 -0.36
C ILE A 898 -4.02 13.59 0.10
N THR A 899 -5.31 13.87 0.22
CA THR A 899 -5.83 15.17 0.61
C THR A 899 -6.52 15.06 1.99
N PRO A 900 -6.21 15.92 2.95
CA PRO A 900 -6.93 15.94 4.22
C PRO A 900 -8.36 16.46 4.00
N MET A 901 -9.38 15.68 4.34
CA MET A 901 -10.77 16.09 4.26
C MET A 901 -11.25 16.56 5.64
N VAL A 902 -11.76 17.79 5.70
CA VAL A 902 -12.18 18.43 6.95
C VAL A 902 -13.68 18.67 6.95
N VAL A 903 -14.38 18.08 7.92
CA VAL A 903 -15.83 18.28 8.04
C VAL A 903 -16.30 17.95 9.47
N ASN A 904 -17.23 18.73 9.96
CA ASN A 904 -17.94 18.48 11.23
C ASN A 904 -16.98 18.30 12.41
N GLY A 905 -15.99 19.17 12.53
CA GLY A 905 -15.02 19.16 13.63
C GLY A 905 -13.98 18.06 13.57
N LYS A 906 -13.85 17.38 12.43
CA LYS A 906 -12.90 16.29 12.25
C LYS A 906 -12.07 16.49 10.98
N VAL A 907 -10.85 15.93 10.99
CA VAL A 907 -9.98 15.82 9.82
C VAL A 907 -9.74 14.35 9.55
N TYR A 908 -10.02 13.92 8.34
CA TYR A 908 -9.87 12.55 7.86
C TYR A 908 -8.68 12.46 6.92
N VAL A 909 -7.80 11.51 7.18
CA VAL A 909 -6.56 11.33 6.43
C VAL A 909 -6.45 9.89 5.97
N GLY A 910 -6.44 9.65 4.66
CA GLY A 910 -6.19 8.35 4.08
C GLY A 910 -4.77 7.84 4.40
N THR A 911 -4.62 6.55 4.63
CA THR A 911 -3.35 5.89 4.95
C THR A 911 -3.24 4.56 4.20
N GLN A 912 -2.16 3.83 4.42
CA GLN A 912 -1.97 2.50 3.81
C GLN A 912 -2.92 1.41 4.35
N THR A 913 -3.58 1.63 5.47
CA THR A 913 -4.38 0.59 6.14
C THR A 913 -5.69 1.09 6.73
N GLY A 914 -6.07 2.31 6.42
CA GLY A 914 -7.29 2.91 6.96
C GLY A 914 -7.34 4.43 6.82
N VAL A 915 -8.28 5.02 7.54
CA VAL A 915 -8.44 6.48 7.64
C VAL A 915 -8.15 6.91 9.08
N ALA A 916 -7.15 7.76 9.25
CA ALA A 916 -6.89 8.39 10.53
C ALA A 916 -7.88 9.54 10.75
N VAL A 917 -8.49 9.57 11.92
CA VAL A 917 -9.49 10.58 12.30
C VAL A 917 -8.91 11.48 13.38
N PHE A 918 -8.81 12.76 13.07
CA PHE A 918 -8.38 13.79 14.02
C PHE A 918 -9.57 14.66 14.44
N GLY A 919 -9.52 15.22 15.63
CA GLY A 919 -10.57 16.06 16.15
C GLY A 919 -10.21 16.62 17.53
N LEU A 920 -11.17 17.31 18.16
CA LEU A 920 -10.97 17.82 19.51
C LEU A 920 -10.88 16.65 20.50
N LEU A 921 -9.84 16.69 21.33
CA LEU A 921 -9.62 15.72 22.40
C LEU A 921 -10.63 15.90 23.52
N SER A 922 -11.16 14.81 24.06
CA SER A 922 -11.95 14.85 25.27
C SER A 922 -11.07 15.37 26.43
N GLN A 923 -11.46 16.48 27.04
CA GLN A 923 -10.79 17.04 28.22
C GLN A 923 -11.01 16.17 29.45
#